data_c182625f5016d4f4772986d6269d43e6
#
_entry.id   c182625f5016d4f4772986d6269d43e6
#
_cell.length_a   1.000
_cell.length_b   1.000
_cell.length_c   1.000
_cell.angle_alpha   90.00
_cell.angle_beta   90.00
_cell.angle_gamma   90.00
#
_symmetry.space_group_name_H-M   'P 1'
#
loop_
_entity.id
_entity.type
_entity.pdbx_description
1 polymer ?
#
loop_
_entity_poly.entity_id
_entity_poly.type
_entity_poly.pdbx_seq_one_letter_code
_entity_poly.pdbx_strand_id
1 'polypeptide(L)'
;MRFLAFSLMTILSVDHALGADGLEPLRYNHPGLVVDLGVGLWAWPLPTDVDNDGDFDLIVSCPDKPSNGVWLFENATGDTRQNAMPVFKPARLLSKTQKYVMPSYVDGKMRTLSPGVEYKNFETKGIEERVTLPVDPNFHKPLGKQPKGPKVRHNQWRYVDYDGNQALDLVVAVEDWSYYGWDDAWDATGKWVNGPLHGWIYRLRNEGTTQTPKYAAPEFLQVGESRLEVFGCPSPNFEDFDGDGDLDLICGEFLDKFTYFENVGTRSKPRYAPGSRLLSMDGSELAMDLEMIVPVAFDWDRDGDFDLIVGDEDGRVAFVENTGFRSTKDPKIPVFAKPKYFQQQADTLKCGALATPFGFDWDGDGDMDLLSGNTAGYIEYFENLSGSGVEAPKWNRPERLEVDGKVFRIMAGPNGSIQGPAEAKWGYTTLCVADWDHDSLPDIVLNSILGRVVWLKNIGTRTAPKLAKPQPIDVEWNGESPRLAWGWERPKGKELLTQWRTTPYVHDFNGDGLLDLSMLDSEGYLAFFERAKIGDHSIVKHPRRAFLDESNRPLQLNSGAAGKSGRRKLCFVDWDRDGKLDLLLNSANADFFKQVDTMKGNWILKNAGTLAKKNIEGHDVSPTVVDFDGNGIPDFLGGAEDGRLYYMRNPLSLP
;
A
#
# COMPACT_ATOMS: atom_id res chain seq x y z
N MET A 1 44.12 41.07 -30.76
CA MET A 1 44.17 40.30 -29.52
C MET A 1 42.74 39.93 -29.16
N ARG A 2 42.31 38.71 -29.44
CA ARG A 2 41.00 38.17 -29.03
C ARG A 2 41.30 37.16 -27.93
N PHE A 3 40.78 37.41 -26.73
CA PHE A 3 40.82 36.45 -25.63
C PHE A 3 39.64 35.46 -25.81
N LEU A 4 39.99 34.18 -25.99
CA LEU A 4 39.02 33.07 -25.82
C LEU A 4 38.91 32.80 -24.30
N ALA A 5 37.71 32.93 -23.77
CA ALA A 5 37.41 32.42 -22.47
C ALA A 5 36.99 30.94 -22.58
N PHE A 6 37.80 30.05 -22.04
CA PHE A 6 37.42 28.65 -21.82
C PHE A 6 36.57 28.59 -20.54
N SER A 7 35.32 28.25 -20.71
CA SER A 7 34.41 27.92 -19.57
C SER A 7 34.71 26.49 -19.13
N LEU A 8 35.32 26.37 -17.95
CA LEU A 8 35.54 25.07 -17.30
C LEU A 8 34.21 24.65 -16.68
N MET A 9 33.53 23.70 -17.30
CA MET A 9 32.34 23.05 -16.74
C MET A 9 32.84 22.08 -15.66
N THR A 10 32.76 22.51 -14.41
CA THR A 10 32.99 21.66 -13.24
C THR A 10 31.80 20.70 -13.14
N ILE A 11 32.03 19.45 -13.52
CA ILE A 11 31.12 18.34 -13.17
C ILE A 11 31.25 18.17 -11.66
N LEU A 12 30.29 18.69 -10.92
CA LEU A 12 30.07 18.33 -9.51
C LEU A 12 29.60 16.87 -9.49
N SER A 13 30.53 15.94 -9.25
CA SER A 13 30.19 14.63 -8.73
C SER A 13 29.53 14.86 -7.37
N VAL A 14 28.23 14.65 -7.30
CA VAL A 14 27.53 14.57 -6.02
C VAL A 14 27.93 13.24 -5.40
N ASP A 15 29.00 13.23 -4.62
CA ASP A 15 29.27 12.18 -3.66
C ASP A 15 28.08 12.15 -2.69
N HIS A 16 27.15 11.23 -2.92
CA HIS A 16 26.15 10.89 -1.92
C HIS A 16 26.89 10.16 -0.80
N ALA A 17 27.26 10.89 0.24
CA ALA A 17 27.66 10.28 1.49
C ALA A 17 26.54 9.30 1.89
N LEU A 18 26.84 8.00 1.94
CA LEU A 18 26.01 6.99 2.56
C LEU A 18 25.58 7.52 3.93
N GLY A 19 24.28 7.50 4.23
CA GLY A 19 23.76 7.95 5.52
C GLY A 19 24.52 7.27 6.66
N ALA A 20 24.61 7.90 7.82
CA ALA A 20 25.45 7.44 8.95
C ALA A 20 25.14 5.99 9.43
N ASP A 21 24.08 5.36 8.93
CA ASP A 21 23.65 3.99 9.22
C ASP A 21 23.69 3.04 8.00
N GLY A 22 23.99 3.53 6.79
CA GLY A 22 24.09 2.71 5.56
C GLY A 22 22.76 2.14 5.03
N LEU A 23 21.63 2.35 5.70
CA LEU A 23 20.31 1.82 5.29
C LEU A 23 19.61 2.82 4.35
N GLU A 24 19.61 2.57 3.04
CA GLU A 24 19.08 3.48 2.02
C GLU A 24 18.14 2.76 1.02
N PRO A 25 17.16 3.48 0.42
CA PRO A 25 16.34 2.89 -0.63
C PRO A 25 17.16 2.44 -1.84
N LEU A 26 16.89 1.25 -2.35
CA LEU A 26 17.46 0.80 -3.63
C LEU A 26 16.99 1.72 -4.76
N ARG A 27 17.93 2.00 -5.68
CA ARG A 27 17.67 2.80 -6.88
C ARG A 27 17.66 1.93 -8.12
N TYR A 28 16.85 2.32 -9.11
CA TYR A 28 16.83 1.62 -10.41
C TYR A 28 18.17 1.66 -11.15
N ASN A 29 18.99 2.69 -10.94
CA ASN A 29 20.25 2.89 -11.65
C ASN A 29 20.10 2.75 -13.19
N HIS A 30 18.93 3.04 -13.73
CA HIS A 30 18.54 2.83 -15.12
C HIS A 30 18.06 4.13 -15.76
N PRO A 31 18.97 4.95 -16.28
CA PRO A 31 18.62 6.21 -16.94
C PRO A 31 17.63 6.01 -18.08
N GLY A 32 16.56 6.80 -18.09
CA GLY A 32 15.51 6.76 -19.13
C GLY A 32 14.45 5.68 -18.90
N LEU A 33 14.54 4.87 -17.85
CA LEU A 33 13.46 3.97 -17.47
C LEU A 33 12.26 4.75 -16.96
N VAL A 34 11.06 4.31 -17.34
CA VAL A 34 9.78 4.85 -16.89
C VAL A 34 9.03 3.76 -16.12
N VAL A 35 8.51 4.12 -14.96
CA VAL A 35 7.79 3.23 -14.03
C VAL A 35 6.49 3.90 -13.57
N ASP A 36 5.62 3.16 -12.91
CA ASP A 36 4.41 3.74 -12.31
C ASP A 36 4.80 4.80 -11.26
N LEU A 37 4.08 5.92 -11.28
CA LEU A 37 4.21 6.96 -10.26
C LEU A 37 3.81 6.41 -8.91
N GLY A 38 4.64 6.62 -7.90
CA GLY A 38 4.33 6.16 -6.55
C GLY A 38 4.96 7.00 -5.45
N VAL A 39 4.15 7.34 -4.44
CA VAL A 39 4.63 7.96 -3.19
C VAL A 39 4.91 6.89 -2.13
N GLY A 40 4.43 7.00 -0.95
CA GLY A 40 4.40 5.95 0.05
C GLY A 40 3.05 5.27 0.09
N LEU A 41 2.62 4.85 1.26
CA LEU A 41 1.27 4.35 1.47
C LEU A 41 0.28 5.51 1.45
N TRP A 42 -0.80 5.33 0.66
CA TRP A 42 -1.97 6.20 0.57
C TRP A 42 -1.70 7.57 -0.03
N ALA A 43 -1.93 7.68 -1.34
CA ALA A 43 -1.76 8.93 -2.09
C ALA A 43 -2.98 9.86 -1.96
N TRP A 44 -2.71 11.14 -1.68
CA TRP A 44 -3.69 12.23 -1.62
C TRP A 44 -3.31 13.27 -2.67
N PRO A 45 -3.87 13.20 -3.89
CA PRO A 45 -3.44 14.03 -5.00
C PRO A 45 -3.96 15.47 -4.90
N LEU A 46 -3.14 16.41 -5.36
CA LEU A 46 -3.43 17.84 -5.47
C LEU A 46 -2.90 18.32 -6.85
N PRO A 47 -3.65 18.10 -7.94
CA PRO A 47 -3.25 18.58 -9.27
C PRO A 47 -3.21 20.10 -9.32
N THR A 48 -2.16 20.68 -9.91
CA THR A 48 -1.98 22.14 -10.05
C THR A 48 -0.80 22.44 -10.98
N ASP A 49 -0.76 23.65 -11.55
CA ASP A 49 0.39 24.19 -12.24
C ASP A 49 1.28 24.90 -11.22
N VAL A 50 2.37 24.24 -10.79
CA VAL A 50 3.20 24.71 -9.64
C VAL A 50 4.11 25.87 -10.02
N ASP A 51 4.67 25.86 -11.22
CA ASP A 51 5.67 26.83 -11.68
C ASP A 51 5.11 27.86 -12.67
N ASN A 52 3.82 27.76 -13.02
CA ASN A 52 3.09 28.63 -13.94
C ASN A 52 3.66 28.60 -15.36
N ASP A 53 4.13 27.45 -15.81
CA ASP A 53 4.61 27.27 -17.18
C ASP A 53 3.50 26.86 -18.15
N GLY A 54 2.32 26.55 -17.62
CA GLY A 54 1.10 26.26 -18.37
C GLY A 54 0.81 24.79 -18.56
N ASP A 55 1.61 23.90 -17.99
CA ASP A 55 1.26 22.49 -17.86
C ASP A 55 0.83 22.14 -16.41
N PHE A 56 0.18 20.99 -16.24
CA PHE A 56 -0.23 20.56 -14.92
C PHE A 56 0.79 19.62 -14.30
N ASP A 57 1.18 19.95 -13.08
CA ASP A 57 1.96 19.13 -12.18
C ASP A 57 1.08 18.36 -11.19
N LEU A 58 1.69 17.50 -10.44
CA LEU A 58 1.01 16.75 -9.39
C LEU A 58 1.74 16.90 -8.06
N ILE A 59 1.09 17.54 -7.08
CA ILE A 59 1.49 17.42 -5.68
C ILE A 59 0.76 16.23 -5.09
N VAL A 60 1.45 15.40 -4.30
CA VAL A 60 0.84 14.28 -3.59
C VAL A 60 1.22 14.34 -2.11
N SER A 61 0.22 14.44 -1.24
CA SER A 61 0.43 14.28 0.20
C SER A 61 0.35 12.79 0.56
N CYS A 62 1.39 12.28 1.24
CA CYS A 62 1.45 10.91 1.73
C CYS A 62 1.54 10.94 3.26
N PRO A 63 0.50 10.50 4.00
CA PRO A 63 0.46 10.66 5.45
C PRO A 63 1.23 9.59 6.23
N ASP A 64 1.51 8.42 5.65
CA ASP A 64 2.04 7.27 6.35
C ASP A 64 3.55 7.07 6.12
N LYS A 65 4.20 6.46 7.13
CA LYS A 65 5.65 6.25 7.18
C LYS A 65 6.09 5.10 6.27
N PRO A 66 7.41 5.01 5.97
CA PRO A 66 8.48 5.92 6.36
C PRO A 66 8.62 7.14 5.44
N SER A 67 8.04 7.13 4.25
CA SER A 67 8.15 8.21 3.24
C SER A 67 7.07 9.27 3.35
N ASN A 68 6.54 9.49 4.57
CA ASN A 68 5.53 10.51 4.78
C ASN A 68 6.05 11.92 4.44
N GLY A 69 5.29 12.61 3.58
CA GLY A 69 5.67 13.94 3.08
C GLY A 69 4.65 14.51 2.12
N VAL A 70 4.92 15.75 1.71
CA VAL A 70 4.27 16.40 0.57
C VAL A 70 5.28 16.37 -0.58
N TRP A 71 4.95 15.66 -1.63
CA TRP A 71 5.84 15.34 -2.75
C TRP A 71 5.36 16.04 -4.01
N LEU A 72 6.26 16.70 -4.74
CA LEU A 72 6.00 17.26 -6.05
C LEU A 72 6.51 16.32 -7.13
N PHE A 73 5.66 16.01 -8.07
CA PHE A 73 5.94 15.37 -9.35
C PHE A 73 5.78 16.44 -10.43
N GLU A 74 6.89 16.93 -10.94
CA GLU A 74 6.92 17.94 -12.00
C GLU A 74 6.68 17.25 -13.34
N ASN A 75 5.78 17.79 -14.15
CA ASN A 75 5.52 17.31 -15.50
C ASN A 75 6.74 17.57 -16.39
N ALA A 76 7.22 16.54 -17.07
CA ALA A 76 8.39 16.66 -17.95
C ALA A 76 8.03 16.68 -19.44
N THR A 77 6.75 16.58 -19.77
CA THR A 77 6.28 16.34 -21.15
C THR A 77 5.37 17.42 -21.72
N GLY A 78 5.02 18.43 -20.92
CA GLY A 78 4.30 19.63 -21.33
C GLY A 78 2.77 19.51 -21.27
N ASP A 79 2.08 20.33 -22.03
CA ASP A 79 0.64 20.62 -21.95
C ASP A 79 -0.26 19.37 -21.92
N THR A 80 -1.03 19.21 -20.86
CA THR A 80 -1.94 18.07 -20.63
C THR A 80 -3.06 17.96 -21.67
N ARG A 81 -3.44 19.07 -22.35
CA ARG A 81 -4.35 19.04 -23.52
C ARG A 81 -3.82 18.20 -24.67
N GLN A 82 -2.52 18.11 -24.84
CA GLN A 82 -1.89 17.34 -25.91
C GLN A 82 -1.52 15.93 -25.46
N ASN A 83 -1.23 15.78 -24.18
CA ASN A 83 -0.87 14.51 -23.57
C ASN A 83 -1.41 14.44 -22.12
N ALA A 84 -2.61 13.90 -21.96
CA ALA A 84 -3.23 13.72 -20.65
C ALA A 84 -2.50 12.70 -19.75
N MET A 85 -1.53 11.94 -20.30
CA MET A 85 -0.70 11.00 -19.55
C MET A 85 0.78 11.41 -19.60
N PRO A 86 1.15 12.52 -18.92
CA PRO A 86 2.54 12.95 -18.86
C PRO A 86 3.42 11.93 -18.12
N VAL A 87 4.72 11.94 -18.45
CA VAL A 87 5.74 11.27 -17.62
C VAL A 87 6.35 12.29 -16.70
N PHE A 88 6.13 12.10 -15.40
CA PHE A 88 6.63 13.00 -14.38
C PHE A 88 8.14 12.80 -14.10
N LYS A 89 8.80 13.84 -13.64
CA LYS A 89 10.14 13.74 -13.05
C LYS A 89 10.09 12.94 -11.72
N PRO A 90 11.23 12.43 -11.22
CA PRO A 90 11.28 11.82 -9.91
C PRO A 90 10.77 12.75 -8.82
N ALA A 91 10.03 12.19 -7.86
CA ALA A 91 9.41 12.95 -6.79
C ALA A 91 10.40 13.81 -5.99
N ARG A 92 10.05 15.08 -5.76
CA ARG A 92 10.79 16.01 -4.89
C ARG A 92 10.00 16.32 -3.63
N LEU A 93 10.61 16.09 -2.45
CA LEU A 93 9.99 16.42 -1.18
C LEU A 93 9.89 17.94 -1.02
N LEU A 94 8.67 18.45 -0.84
CA LEU A 94 8.40 19.86 -0.56
C LEU A 94 8.44 20.17 0.94
N SER A 95 7.77 19.34 1.73
CA SER A 95 7.70 19.50 3.18
C SER A 95 7.32 18.18 3.86
N LYS A 96 7.34 18.19 5.21
CA LYS A 96 6.67 17.14 5.98
C LYS A 96 5.18 17.12 5.63
N THR A 97 4.51 16.01 5.90
CA THR A 97 3.06 15.88 5.68
C THR A 97 2.25 16.22 6.92
N GLN A 98 0.97 16.48 6.66
CA GLN A 98 -0.14 16.47 7.61
C GLN A 98 -1.18 15.48 7.10
N LYS A 99 -1.89 14.79 8.00
CA LYS A 99 -3.00 13.92 7.60
C LYS A 99 -4.15 14.72 7.00
N TYR A 100 -4.80 14.12 6.00
CA TYR A 100 -6.05 14.62 5.40
C TYR A 100 -5.91 15.97 4.70
N VAL A 101 -4.82 16.16 3.97
CA VAL A 101 -4.59 17.37 3.17
C VAL A 101 -5.37 17.27 1.86
N MET A 102 -6.28 18.22 1.61
CA MET A 102 -7.16 18.23 0.44
C MET A 102 -7.15 19.59 -0.27
N PRO A 103 -7.22 19.60 -1.60
CA PRO A 103 -7.40 20.84 -2.37
C PRO A 103 -8.86 21.27 -2.43
N SER A 104 -9.07 22.55 -2.66
CA SER A 104 -10.32 23.16 -3.11
C SER A 104 -9.98 24.19 -4.16
N TYR A 105 -10.57 24.09 -5.33
CA TYR A 105 -10.31 25.03 -6.41
C TYR A 105 -11.33 26.17 -6.37
N VAL A 106 -10.86 27.39 -6.10
CA VAL A 106 -11.68 28.59 -5.90
C VAL A 106 -11.15 29.70 -6.78
N ASP A 107 -11.96 30.23 -7.66
CA ASP A 107 -11.58 31.28 -8.62
C ASP A 107 -10.29 30.93 -9.41
N GLY A 108 -10.18 29.68 -9.83
CA GLY A 108 -9.01 29.15 -10.57
C GLY A 108 -7.73 29.00 -9.75
N LYS A 109 -7.81 29.05 -8.42
CA LYS A 109 -6.67 28.89 -7.52
C LYS A 109 -6.88 27.74 -6.55
N MET A 110 -5.84 26.96 -6.31
CA MET A 110 -5.85 25.94 -5.30
C MET A 110 -5.79 26.54 -3.89
N ARG A 111 -6.73 26.16 -3.03
CA ARG A 111 -6.70 26.40 -1.58
C ARG A 111 -6.61 25.04 -0.88
N THR A 112 -5.68 24.89 0.03
CA THR A 112 -5.36 23.60 0.62
C THR A 112 -5.72 23.57 2.09
N LEU A 113 -6.49 22.56 2.49
CA LEU A 113 -7.00 22.39 3.86
C LEU A 113 -6.56 21.07 4.47
N SER A 114 -6.47 21.06 5.79
CA SER A 114 -6.57 19.88 6.65
C SER A 114 -7.50 20.21 7.82
N PRO A 115 -7.87 19.26 8.71
CA PRO A 115 -8.81 19.53 9.79
C PRO A 115 -8.46 20.77 10.63
N GLY A 116 -9.30 21.82 10.52
CA GLY A 116 -9.15 23.07 11.26
C GLY A 116 -8.06 24.02 10.76
N VAL A 117 -7.41 23.74 9.63
CA VAL A 117 -6.27 24.51 9.12
C VAL A 117 -6.37 24.72 7.62
N GLU A 118 -6.04 25.93 7.16
CA GLU A 118 -5.76 26.26 5.77
C GLU A 118 -4.25 26.54 5.60
N TYR A 119 -3.64 25.98 4.56
CA TYR A 119 -2.24 26.23 4.20
C TYR A 119 -2.14 27.31 3.14
N LYS A 120 -1.20 28.25 3.33
CA LYS A 120 -0.91 29.32 2.38
C LYS A 120 0.32 28.96 1.56
N ASN A 121 0.33 29.33 0.27
CA ASN A 121 1.44 29.06 -0.64
C ASN A 121 1.84 27.56 -0.63
N PHE A 122 0.84 26.67 -0.62
CA PHE A 122 1.07 25.25 -0.43
C PHE A 122 1.95 24.65 -1.53
N GLU A 123 1.84 25.13 -2.75
CA GLU A 123 2.60 24.69 -3.93
C GLU A 123 4.12 24.86 -3.74
N THR A 124 4.54 25.83 -2.91
CA THR A 124 5.96 26.12 -2.68
C THR A 124 6.43 25.88 -1.25
N LYS A 125 5.50 25.94 -0.27
CA LYS A 125 5.80 25.84 1.17
C LYS A 125 5.24 24.61 1.85
N GLY A 126 4.41 23.81 1.15
CA GLY A 126 3.73 22.68 1.74
C GLY A 126 2.94 23.08 2.98
N ILE A 127 3.18 22.44 4.12
CA ILE A 127 2.46 22.67 5.37
C ILE A 127 3.07 23.76 6.27
N GLU A 128 4.10 24.48 5.83
CA GLU A 128 4.85 25.41 6.68
C GLU A 128 4.05 26.68 7.05
N GLU A 129 3.31 27.24 6.09
CA GLU A 129 2.51 28.45 6.29
C GLU A 129 1.03 28.09 6.48
N ARG A 130 0.52 28.25 7.70
CA ARG A 130 -0.82 27.83 8.07
C ARG A 130 -1.64 28.88 8.81
N VAL A 131 -2.95 28.86 8.58
CA VAL A 131 -3.94 29.68 9.25
C VAL A 131 -4.98 28.77 9.92
N THR A 132 -5.22 28.96 11.21
CA THR A 132 -6.25 28.19 11.94
C THR A 132 -7.63 28.70 11.54
N LEU A 133 -8.53 27.80 11.20
CA LEU A 133 -9.93 28.10 10.91
C LEU A 133 -10.74 28.29 12.20
N PRO A 134 -11.75 29.15 12.22
CA PRO A 134 -12.58 29.42 13.40
C PRO A 134 -13.64 28.29 13.60
N VAL A 135 -13.20 27.04 13.58
CA VAL A 135 -14.05 25.84 13.70
C VAL A 135 -13.33 24.83 14.59
N ASP A 136 -14.06 24.19 15.52
CA ASP A 136 -13.52 23.05 16.26
C ASP A 136 -13.28 21.86 15.29
N PRO A 137 -12.03 21.43 15.09
CA PRO A 137 -11.72 20.34 14.16
C PRO A 137 -12.26 18.97 14.62
N ASN A 138 -12.75 18.86 15.87
CA ASN A 138 -13.26 17.63 16.46
C ASN A 138 -14.78 17.69 16.73
N PHE A 139 -15.51 18.57 16.04
CA PHE A 139 -16.96 18.72 16.25
C PHE A 139 -17.76 17.46 15.97
N HIS A 140 -17.26 16.60 15.06
CA HIS A 140 -17.86 15.33 14.72
C HIS A 140 -17.68 14.36 15.87
N LYS A 141 -18.76 13.96 16.49
CA LYS A 141 -18.75 12.89 17.50
C LYS A 141 -19.30 11.63 16.87
N PRO A 142 -18.67 10.47 17.11
CA PRO A 142 -19.23 9.21 16.67
C PRO A 142 -20.65 9.03 17.16
N LEU A 143 -21.49 8.45 16.31
CA LEU A 143 -22.90 8.20 16.60
C LEU A 143 -23.03 6.87 17.36
N GLY A 144 -23.70 6.90 18.52
CA GLY A 144 -24.06 5.70 19.28
C GLY A 144 -23.10 5.30 20.40
N LYS A 145 -23.47 4.26 21.14
CA LYS A 145 -22.65 3.66 22.21
C LYS A 145 -21.64 2.71 21.61
N GLN A 146 -20.39 2.98 21.87
CA GLN A 146 -19.28 2.21 21.34
C GLN A 146 -18.72 1.24 22.38
N PRO A 147 -18.63 -0.07 22.09
CA PRO A 147 -17.96 -1.02 22.99
C PRO A 147 -16.49 -0.72 23.18
N LYS A 148 -15.82 -0.18 22.17
CA LYS A 148 -14.37 0.08 22.13
C LYS A 148 -14.00 1.57 21.97
N GLY A 149 -14.97 2.48 22.14
CA GLY A 149 -14.78 3.93 22.06
C GLY A 149 -14.88 4.49 20.62
N PRO A 150 -14.98 5.82 20.52
CA PRO A 150 -15.10 6.49 19.22
C PRO A 150 -13.79 6.41 18.42
N LYS A 151 -13.89 6.09 17.11
CA LYS A 151 -12.73 6.10 16.21
C LYS A 151 -13.11 6.74 14.88
N VAL A 152 -12.55 7.92 14.64
CA VAL A 152 -12.54 8.56 13.33
C VAL A 152 -11.17 8.36 12.72
N ARG A 153 -11.11 7.78 11.51
CA ARG A 153 -9.86 7.45 10.84
C ARG A 153 -9.59 8.34 9.63
N HIS A 154 -10.62 8.91 9.01
CA HIS A 154 -10.56 9.76 7.84
C HIS A 154 -11.33 11.06 8.12
N ASN A 155 -10.80 12.21 7.70
CA ASN A 155 -11.37 13.52 7.96
C ASN A 155 -10.90 14.52 6.90
N GLN A 156 -11.69 14.69 5.84
CA GLN A 156 -11.39 15.60 4.73
C GLN A 156 -12.14 16.92 4.87
N TRP A 157 -11.46 18.02 4.58
CA TRP A 157 -12.02 19.37 4.64
C TRP A 157 -11.88 20.05 3.29
N ARG A 158 -12.99 20.61 2.78
CA ARG A 158 -13.01 21.36 1.52
C ARG A 158 -13.80 22.65 1.66
N TYR A 159 -13.41 23.66 0.90
CA TYR A 159 -14.25 24.83 0.63
C TYR A 159 -15.15 24.53 -0.58
N VAL A 160 -16.40 24.94 -0.46
CA VAL A 160 -17.40 24.82 -1.54
C VAL A 160 -18.34 26.03 -1.45
N ASP A 161 -18.59 26.74 -2.55
CA ASP A 161 -19.73 27.65 -2.65
C ASP A 161 -20.99 26.80 -2.85
N TYR A 162 -21.48 26.18 -1.76
CA TYR A 162 -22.49 25.10 -1.81
C TYR A 162 -23.84 25.53 -2.37
N ASP A 163 -24.30 26.77 -2.06
CA ASP A 163 -25.61 27.28 -2.45
C ASP A 163 -25.53 28.49 -3.41
N GLY A 164 -24.40 28.75 -4.04
CA GLY A 164 -24.23 29.78 -5.05
C GLY A 164 -24.27 31.21 -4.53
N ASN A 165 -24.06 31.40 -3.23
CA ASN A 165 -24.13 32.72 -2.60
C ASN A 165 -22.77 33.44 -2.56
N GLN A 166 -21.72 32.86 -3.13
CA GLN A 166 -20.32 33.33 -3.18
C GLN A 166 -19.59 33.35 -1.81
N ALA A 167 -20.24 32.88 -0.75
CA ALA A 167 -19.57 32.66 0.54
C ALA A 167 -19.17 31.19 0.63
N LEU A 168 -17.86 30.93 0.78
CA LEU A 168 -17.37 29.55 0.86
C LEU A 168 -17.80 28.87 2.15
N ASP A 169 -18.59 27.83 2.00
CA ASP A 169 -18.92 26.91 3.08
C ASP A 169 -17.75 25.96 3.34
N LEU A 170 -17.74 25.30 4.50
CA LEU A 170 -16.90 24.16 4.76
C LEU A 170 -17.69 22.87 4.60
N VAL A 171 -17.20 21.97 3.77
CA VAL A 171 -17.66 20.59 3.72
C VAL A 171 -16.61 19.71 4.41
N VAL A 172 -17.08 18.89 5.35
CA VAL A 172 -16.25 18.02 6.15
C VAL A 172 -16.73 16.57 6.02
N ALA A 173 -15.88 15.72 5.53
CA ALA A 173 -16.16 14.32 5.26
C ALA A 173 -15.42 13.43 6.25
N VAL A 174 -16.12 12.56 6.97
CA VAL A 174 -15.61 11.82 8.12
C VAL A 174 -15.93 10.33 8.00
N GLU A 175 -14.92 9.49 8.17
CA GLU A 175 -15.08 8.05 8.30
C GLU A 175 -15.28 7.67 9.76
N ASP A 176 -16.42 7.05 10.08
CA ASP A 176 -16.77 6.62 11.44
C ASP A 176 -16.69 5.09 11.59
N TRP A 177 -15.64 4.63 12.24
CA TRP A 177 -15.40 3.22 12.58
C TRP A 177 -16.20 2.72 13.76
N SER A 178 -16.99 3.56 14.35
CA SER A 178 -17.65 3.30 15.63
C SER A 178 -18.55 2.08 15.62
N TYR A 179 -19.23 1.83 14.51
CA TYR A 179 -20.12 0.68 14.32
C TYR A 179 -19.43 -0.52 13.68
N TYR A 180 -18.47 -0.27 12.80
CA TYR A 180 -17.71 -1.30 12.13
C TYR A 180 -16.81 -2.04 13.11
N GLY A 181 -16.16 -1.32 14.03
CA GLY A 181 -15.42 -1.90 15.14
C GLY A 181 -14.05 -2.41 14.75
N TRP A 182 -13.74 -3.64 15.16
CA TRP A 182 -12.40 -4.21 15.13
C TRP A 182 -12.40 -5.61 14.52
N ASP A 183 -11.21 -6.08 14.20
CA ASP A 183 -10.84 -7.35 13.58
C ASP A 183 -11.32 -8.63 14.32
N ASP A 184 -11.91 -8.55 15.49
CA ASP A 184 -12.43 -9.70 16.28
C ASP A 184 -13.97 -9.87 16.19
N ALA A 185 -14.58 -9.29 15.18
CA ALA A 185 -16.04 -9.27 15.02
C ALA A 185 -16.62 -10.41 14.18
N TRP A 186 -15.83 -11.39 13.78
CA TRP A 186 -16.32 -12.60 13.13
C TRP A 186 -16.80 -13.62 14.17
N ASP A 187 -18.05 -14.06 14.04
CA ASP A 187 -18.60 -15.07 14.94
C ASP A 187 -18.09 -16.50 14.62
N ALA A 188 -18.46 -17.45 15.48
CA ALA A 188 -18.06 -18.86 15.31
C ALA A 188 -18.58 -19.50 14.01
N THR A 189 -19.53 -18.89 13.32
CA THR A 189 -20.07 -19.35 12.02
C THR A 189 -19.34 -18.73 10.83
N GLY A 190 -18.44 -17.74 11.06
CA GLY A 190 -17.77 -16.99 10.02
C GLY A 190 -18.61 -15.85 9.45
N LYS A 191 -19.54 -15.30 10.25
CA LYS A 191 -20.34 -14.14 9.89
C LYS A 191 -19.83 -12.90 10.60
N TRP A 192 -19.72 -11.79 9.86
CA TRP A 192 -19.45 -10.47 10.44
C TRP A 192 -20.64 -9.99 11.24
N VAL A 193 -20.42 -9.62 12.51
CA VAL A 193 -21.49 -9.27 13.46
C VAL A 193 -21.55 -7.79 13.79
N ASN A 194 -20.60 -6.99 13.35
CA ASN A 194 -20.60 -5.55 13.52
C ASN A 194 -21.46 -4.84 12.44
N GLY A 195 -21.66 -3.54 12.62
CA GLY A 195 -22.33 -2.69 11.65
C GLY A 195 -21.46 -2.29 10.46
N PRO A 196 -21.99 -1.44 9.57
CA PRO A 196 -21.25 -0.93 8.43
C PRO A 196 -20.16 0.08 8.85
N LEU A 197 -19.23 0.32 7.95
CA LEU A 197 -18.29 1.44 8.03
C LEU A 197 -18.98 2.68 7.45
N HIS A 198 -19.24 3.69 8.27
CA HIS A 198 -19.93 4.88 7.83
C HIS A 198 -18.99 5.96 7.31
N GLY A 199 -19.33 6.52 6.16
CA GLY A 199 -18.72 7.73 5.60
C GLY A 199 -19.70 8.89 5.62
N TRP A 200 -19.57 9.79 6.60
CA TRP A 200 -20.48 10.92 6.81
C TRP A 200 -19.96 12.19 6.16
N ILE A 201 -20.88 13.02 5.61
CA ILE A 201 -20.53 14.33 5.06
C ILE A 201 -21.34 15.41 5.78
N TYR A 202 -20.61 16.40 6.30
CA TYR A 202 -21.17 17.56 6.99
C TYR A 202 -20.97 18.82 6.16
N ARG A 203 -21.91 19.74 6.24
CA ARG A 203 -21.80 21.13 5.81
C ARG A 203 -21.75 22.05 7.04
N LEU A 204 -20.83 23.01 7.05
CA LEU A 204 -20.82 24.15 7.94
C LEU A 204 -21.05 25.38 7.07
N ARG A 205 -22.30 25.88 7.07
CA ARG A 205 -22.69 27.04 6.26
C ARG A 205 -21.97 28.30 6.72
N ASN A 206 -21.43 29.05 5.76
CA ASN A 206 -20.81 30.34 6.03
C ASN A 206 -21.88 31.45 6.02
N GLU A 207 -22.24 31.97 7.20
CA GLU A 207 -23.15 33.11 7.38
C GLU A 207 -22.46 34.46 7.27
N GLY A 208 -21.13 34.46 7.03
CA GLY A 208 -20.32 35.65 6.82
C GLY A 208 -19.98 35.85 5.34
N THR A 209 -18.71 36.16 5.08
CA THR A 209 -18.16 36.24 3.73
C THR A 209 -16.97 35.31 3.62
N THR A 210 -16.48 35.07 2.39
CA THR A 210 -15.25 34.30 2.17
C THR A 210 -14.05 34.92 2.91
N GLN A 211 -13.97 36.25 3.04
CA GLN A 211 -12.87 36.95 3.71
C GLN A 211 -13.02 37.01 5.24
N THR A 212 -14.26 37.03 5.75
CA THR A 212 -14.59 37.05 7.17
C THR A 212 -15.62 35.95 7.47
N PRO A 213 -15.21 34.67 7.44
CA PRO A 213 -16.13 33.56 7.57
C PRO A 213 -16.74 33.49 8.98
N LYS A 214 -18.02 33.17 9.05
CA LYS A 214 -18.75 32.86 10.26
C LYS A 214 -19.52 31.56 10.04
N TYR A 215 -18.98 30.46 10.47
CA TYR A 215 -19.58 29.15 10.24
C TYR A 215 -20.69 28.84 11.23
N ALA A 216 -21.84 28.40 10.70
CA ALA A 216 -22.95 27.86 11.48
C ALA A 216 -22.57 26.48 12.09
N ALA A 217 -23.46 25.96 12.94
CA ALA A 217 -23.30 24.59 13.44
C ALA A 217 -23.27 23.57 12.29
N PRO A 218 -22.46 22.49 12.41
CA PRO A 218 -22.39 21.47 11.38
C PRO A 218 -23.72 20.74 11.21
N GLU A 219 -24.11 20.50 9.98
CA GLU A 219 -25.31 19.74 9.60
C GLU A 219 -24.90 18.61 8.64
N PHE A 220 -25.53 17.43 8.76
CA PHE A 220 -25.33 16.35 7.79
C PHE A 220 -25.91 16.72 6.43
N LEU A 221 -25.22 16.40 5.35
CA LEU A 221 -25.88 16.35 4.05
C LEU A 221 -26.94 15.26 4.04
N GLN A 222 -27.98 15.44 3.23
CA GLN A 222 -29.16 14.58 3.22
C GLN A 222 -29.50 14.10 1.82
N VAL A 223 -30.05 12.88 1.77
CA VAL A 223 -30.77 12.31 0.63
C VAL A 223 -32.20 12.02 1.10
N GLY A 224 -33.17 12.84 0.66
CA GLY A 224 -34.53 12.82 1.21
C GLY A 224 -34.53 13.12 2.71
N GLU A 225 -35.05 12.21 3.53
CA GLU A 225 -35.05 12.32 5.00
C GLU A 225 -33.89 11.60 5.68
N SER A 226 -33.06 10.90 4.90
CA SER A 226 -31.89 10.13 5.39
C SER A 226 -30.61 10.96 5.28
N ARG A 227 -29.61 10.61 6.09
CA ARG A 227 -28.26 11.17 5.93
C ARG A 227 -27.65 10.65 4.64
N LEU A 228 -26.95 11.52 3.91
CA LEU A 228 -26.11 11.12 2.82
C LEU A 228 -24.89 10.42 3.40
N GLU A 229 -24.64 9.20 2.94
CA GLU A 229 -23.50 8.41 3.39
C GLU A 229 -22.90 7.56 2.25
N VAL A 230 -21.63 7.22 2.39
CA VAL A 230 -20.92 6.23 1.58
C VAL A 230 -20.25 5.22 2.51
N PHE A 231 -19.67 4.16 1.94
CA PHE A 231 -19.01 3.13 2.73
C PHE A 231 -17.57 3.55 3.10
N GLY A 232 -17.40 4.24 4.22
CA GLY A 232 -16.10 4.73 4.70
C GLY A 232 -15.45 5.77 3.80
N CYS A 233 -14.30 6.29 4.17
CA CYS A 233 -13.41 7.20 3.42
C CYS A 233 -14.10 8.18 2.45
N PRO A 234 -15.13 8.94 2.84
CA PRO A 234 -15.82 9.82 1.92
C PRO A 234 -14.85 10.90 1.41
N SER A 235 -14.70 10.96 0.09
CA SER A 235 -13.88 11.96 -0.61
C SER A 235 -14.76 12.77 -1.54
N PRO A 236 -15.52 13.78 -1.03
CA PRO A 236 -16.54 14.46 -1.78
C PRO A 236 -15.95 15.46 -2.79
N ASN A 237 -16.50 15.47 -4.01
CA ASN A 237 -16.21 16.43 -5.05
C ASN A 237 -17.53 17.02 -5.55
N PHE A 238 -17.63 18.35 -5.54
CA PHE A 238 -18.85 19.09 -5.90
C PHE A 238 -18.60 19.87 -7.18
N GLU A 239 -19.12 19.37 -8.30
CA GLU A 239 -19.02 20.00 -9.62
C GLU A 239 -20.30 19.74 -10.42
N ASP A 240 -20.51 20.50 -11.49
CA ASP A 240 -21.60 20.29 -12.42
C ASP A 240 -21.24 19.13 -13.37
N PHE A 241 -21.44 17.89 -12.92
CA PHE A 241 -21.06 16.72 -13.70
C PHE A 241 -22.06 16.34 -14.80
N ASP A 242 -23.31 16.81 -14.74
CA ASP A 242 -24.32 16.51 -15.75
C ASP A 242 -24.61 17.70 -16.71
N GLY A 243 -24.03 18.87 -16.44
CA GLY A 243 -24.12 20.05 -17.29
C GLY A 243 -25.43 20.85 -17.17
N ASP A 244 -26.16 20.70 -16.06
CA ASP A 244 -27.43 21.39 -15.84
C ASP A 244 -27.31 22.72 -15.06
N GLY A 245 -26.10 23.06 -14.60
CA GLY A 245 -25.74 24.34 -13.98
C GLY A 245 -25.82 24.35 -12.47
N ASP A 246 -26.06 23.21 -11.82
CA ASP A 246 -25.97 23.08 -10.38
C ASP A 246 -24.84 22.09 -9.95
N LEU A 247 -24.58 21.97 -8.65
CA LEU A 247 -23.49 21.13 -8.16
C LEU A 247 -23.99 19.75 -7.77
N ASP A 248 -23.56 18.77 -8.52
CA ASP A 248 -23.64 17.36 -8.18
C ASP A 248 -22.57 16.96 -7.17
N LEU A 249 -22.55 15.72 -6.76
CA LEU A 249 -21.56 15.18 -5.84
C LEU A 249 -21.05 13.81 -6.31
N ILE A 250 -19.74 13.70 -6.50
CA ILE A 250 -19.04 12.41 -6.62
C ILE A 250 -18.22 12.15 -5.36
N CYS A 251 -18.41 10.97 -4.74
CA CYS A 251 -17.63 10.50 -3.60
C CYS A 251 -16.76 9.31 -3.94
N GLY A 252 -15.51 9.33 -3.44
CA GLY A 252 -14.76 8.10 -3.20
C GLY A 252 -15.27 7.38 -1.96
N GLU A 253 -14.82 6.15 -1.78
CA GLU A 253 -15.21 5.29 -0.66
C GLU A 253 -13.97 4.56 -0.10
N PHE A 254 -14.12 3.89 1.02
CA PHE A 254 -13.11 2.95 1.52
C PHE A 254 -12.84 1.84 0.50
N LEU A 255 -13.89 1.43 -0.22
CA LEU A 255 -13.78 0.49 -1.32
C LEU A 255 -13.13 1.12 -2.55
N ASP A 256 -13.13 0.40 -3.65
CA ASP A 256 -12.53 0.74 -4.93
C ASP A 256 -13.42 1.52 -5.89
N LYS A 257 -14.64 1.88 -5.49
CA LYS A 257 -15.70 2.41 -6.35
C LYS A 257 -16.09 3.84 -6.01
N PHE A 258 -16.83 4.45 -6.93
CA PHE A 258 -17.29 5.82 -6.84
C PHE A 258 -18.81 5.87 -6.77
N THR A 259 -19.34 6.73 -5.90
CA THR A 259 -20.77 6.98 -5.80
C THR A 259 -21.09 8.40 -6.25
N TYR A 260 -21.99 8.50 -7.21
CA TYR A 260 -22.54 9.75 -7.75
C TYR A 260 -23.89 10.05 -7.13
N PHE A 261 -24.10 11.29 -6.71
CA PHE A 261 -25.35 11.84 -6.20
C PHE A 261 -25.76 13.03 -7.05
N GLU A 262 -26.79 12.84 -7.92
CA GLU A 262 -27.35 13.92 -8.72
C GLU A 262 -28.02 14.95 -7.82
N ASN A 263 -27.79 16.24 -8.09
CA ASN A 263 -28.54 17.33 -7.48
C ASN A 263 -29.86 17.53 -8.26
N VAL A 264 -30.95 17.02 -7.72
CA VAL A 264 -32.31 17.19 -8.29
C VAL A 264 -33.01 18.45 -7.76
N GLY A 265 -32.27 19.33 -7.15
CA GLY A 265 -32.72 20.61 -6.62
C GLY A 265 -32.46 21.78 -7.55
N THR A 266 -31.72 22.75 -7.09
CA THR A 266 -31.21 23.88 -7.87
C THR A 266 -29.88 24.35 -7.28
N ARG A 267 -29.10 25.11 -8.04
CA ARG A 267 -27.81 25.67 -7.59
C ARG A 267 -27.89 26.38 -6.22
N SER A 268 -29.00 27.03 -5.90
CA SER A 268 -29.19 27.76 -4.62
C SER A 268 -29.91 26.94 -3.53
N LYS A 269 -30.48 25.81 -3.87
CA LYS A 269 -31.16 24.89 -2.94
C LYS A 269 -30.88 23.45 -3.33
N PRO A 270 -29.65 22.98 -3.16
CA PRO A 270 -29.26 21.62 -3.52
C PRO A 270 -30.10 20.57 -2.79
N ARG A 271 -30.44 19.49 -3.51
CA ARG A 271 -31.17 18.35 -3.01
C ARG A 271 -30.75 17.10 -3.77
N TYR A 272 -30.05 16.22 -3.10
CA TYR A 272 -29.46 15.04 -3.73
C TYR A 272 -30.44 13.87 -3.88
N ALA A 273 -30.38 13.22 -5.04
CA ALA A 273 -30.97 11.92 -5.31
C ALA A 273 -30.20 10.79 -4.58
N PRO A 274 -30.78 9.60 -4.41
CA PRO A 274 -30.05 8.43 -3.92
C PRO A 274 -28.81 8.15 -4.76
N GLY A 275 -27.71 7.78 -4.07
CA GLY A 275 -26.42 7.51 -4.75
C GLY A 275 -26.48 6.39 -5.77
N SER A 276 -25.82 6.58 -6.90
CA SER A 276 -25.65 5.62 -7.98
C SER A 276 -24.17 5.34 -8.23
N ARG A 277 -23.82 4.08 -8.61
CA ARG A 277 -22.46 3.75 -9.00
C ARG A 277 -22.09 4.40 -10.32
N LEU A 278 -20.92 5.03 -10.40
CA LEU A 278 -20.38 5.47 -11.66
C LEU A 278 -20.09 4.27 -12.58
N LEU A 279 -20.24 4.47 -13.87
CA LEU A 279 -20.03 3.43 -14.88
C LEU A 279 -18.85 3.81 -15.78
N SER A 280 -18.14 2.79 -16.26
CA SER A 280 -17.17 2.92 -17.33
C SER A 280 -17.83 2.75 -18.69
N MET A 281 -17.10 3.09 -19.78
CA MET A 281 -17.62 3.05 -21.16
C MET A 281 -18.14 1.67 -21.59
N ASP A 282 -17.67 0.59 -21.01
CA ASP A 282 -18.16 -0.77 -21.28
C ASP A 282 -19.42 -1.14 -20.47
N GLY A 283 -19.94 -0.20 -19.66
CA GLY A 283 -21.12 -0.38 -18.83
C GLY A 283 -20.88 -1.15 -17.53
N SER A 284 -19.63 -1.49 -17.22
CA SER A 284 -19.26 -2.03 -15.92
C SER A 284 -19.18 -0.90 -14.87
N GLU A 285 -19.32 -1.22 -13.58
CA GLU A 285 -19.07 -0.24 -12.51
C GLU A 285 -17.60 0.23 -12.59
N LEU A 286 -17.42 1.55 -12.52
CA LEU A 286 -16.10 2.17 -12.47
C LEU A 286 -15.40 1.77 -11.17
N ALA A 287 -14.19 1.25 -11.26
CA ALA A 287 -13.44 0.76 -10.12
C ALA A 287 -11.93 0.99 -10.28
N MET A 288 -11.27 1.35 -9.18
CA MET A 288 -9.81 1.34 -9.07
C MET A 288 -9.28 -0.09 -8.86
N ASP A 289 -7.97 -0.27 -9.04
CA ASP A 289 -7.33 -1.56 -8.79
C ASP A 289 -7.29 -1.91 -7.29
N LEU A 290 -7.11 -0.92 -6.42
CA LEU A 290 -7.05 -1.07 -4.98
C LEU A 290 -8.03 -0.14 -4.26
N GLU A 291 -8.16 -0.29 -2.96
CA GLU A 291 -9.13 0.36 -2.07
C GLU A 291 -8.61 1.69 -1.47
N MET A 292 -9.39 2.31 -0.58
CA MET A 292 -9.10 3.59 0.09
C MET A 292 -8.86 4.73 -0.91
N ILE A 293 -9.72 4.85 -1.90
CA ILE A 293 -9.55 5.81 -2.99
C ILE A 293 -9.80 7.25 -2.56
N VAL A 294 -8.99 8.16 -3.11
CA VAL A 294 -9.07 9.61 -2.85
C VAL A 294 -9.20 10.35 -4.19
N PRO A 295 -10.41 10.48 -4.75
CA PRO A 295 -10.65 11.27 -5.95
C PRO A 295 -10.60 12.77 -5.69
N VAL A 296 -10.07 13.50 -6.66
CA VAL A 296 -10.11 14.96 -6.78
C VAL A 296 -10.62 15.32 -8.15
N ALA A 297 -11.77 16.01 -8.21
CA ALA A 297 -12.31 16.51 -9.48
C ALA A 297 -11.44 17.67 -9.99
N PHE A 298 -11.03 17.57 -11.26
CA PHE A 298 -10.16 18.55 -11.90
C PHE A 298 -10.22 18.37 -13.42
N ASP A 299 -10.38 19.45 -14.19
CA ASP A 299 -10.33 19.43 -15.65
C ASP A 299 -8.86 19.27 -16.08
N TRP A 300 -8.40 17.99 -16.09
CA TRP A 300 -6.99 17.65 -16.26
C TRP A 300 -6.49 17.82 -17.69
N ASP A 301 -7.29 17.44 -18.66
CA ASP A 301 -6.95 17.55 -20.09
C ASP A 301 -7.49 18.82 -20.73
N ARG A 302 -8.17 19.67 -19.93
CA ARG A 302 -8.66 21.00 -20.35
C ARG A 302 -9.63 20.94 -21.50
N ASP A 303 -10.47 19.94 -21.54
CA ASP A 303 -11.54 19.80 -22.54
C ASP A 303 -12.87 20.46 -22.12
N GLY A 304 -12.93 20.89 -20.85
CA GLY A 304 -14.02 21.67 -20.25
C GLY A 304 -15.00 20.85 -19.43
N ASP A 305 -14.76 19.56 -19.24
CA ASP A 305 -15.48 18.75 -18.25
C ASP A 305 -14.56 18.37 -17.08
N PHE A 306 -15.15 17.88 -15.98
CA PHE A 306 -14.38 17.51 -14.79
C PHE A 306 -14.02 16.04 -14.79
N ASP A 307 -12.73 15.76 -14.85
CA ASP A 307 -12.12 14.45 -14.63
C ASP A 307 -11.95 14.13 -13.14
N LEU A 308 -11.42 12.93 -12.84
CA LEU A 308 -11.00 12.55 -11.51
C LEU A 308 -9.51 12.18 -11.50
N ILE A 309 -8.74 12.85 -10.67
CA ILE A 309 -7.37 12.45 -10.31
C ILE A 309 -7.45 11.67 -9.00
N VAL A 310 -7.12 10.39 -9.04
CA VAL A 310 -7.46 9.45 -7.97
C VAL A 310 -6.23 8.79 -7.38
N GLY A 311 -5.96 9.03 -6.10
CA GLY A 311 -4.96 8.28 -5.34
C GLY A 311 -5.52 6.99 -4.75
N ASP A 312 -4.66 5.97 -4.58
CA ASP A 312 -4.99 4.70 -3.92
C ASP A 312 -4.07 4.40 -2.73
N GLU A 313 -4.32 3.29 -2.05
CA GLU A 313 -3.53 2.86 -0.90
C GLU A 313 -2.09 2.47 -1.26
N ASP A 314 -1.82 1.93 -2.44
CA ASP A 314 -0.46 1.63 -2.91
C ASP A 314 0.39 2.88 -3.15
N GLY A 315 -0.21 4.07 -3.00
CA GLY A 315 0.44 5.35 -3.23
C GLY A 315 0.58 5.69 -4.71
N ARG A 316 -0.16 5.02 -5.59
CA ARG A 316 -0.27 5.34 -7.01
C ARG A 316 -1.32 6.40 -7.23
N VAL A 317 -1.25 7.11 -8.34
CA VAL A 317 -2.25 8.08 -8.77
C VAL A 317 -2.70 7.77 -10.19
N ALA A 318 -4.00 7.79 -10.41
CA ALA A 318 -4.60 7.53 -11.72
C ALA A 318 -5.36 8.74 -12.26
N PHE A 319 -5.36 8.88 -13.57
CA PHE A 319 -6.27 9.70 -14.36
C PHE A 319 -7.51 8.88 -14.72
N VAL A 320 -8.68 9.41 -14.42
CA VAL A 320 -9.99 8.83 -14.71
C VAL A 320 -10.77 9.88 -15.50
N GLU A 321 -10.65 9.78 -16.83
CA GLU A 321 -11.17 10.73 -17.81
C GLU A 321 -12.71 10.70 -17.81
N ASN A 322 -13.35 11.85 -17.70
CA ASN A 322 -14.75 12.03 -18.03
C ASN A 322 -14.87 11.98 -19.56
N THR A 323 -15.71 11.15 -20.07
CA THR A 323 -15.78 10.93 -21.54
C THR A 323 -16.76 11.86 -22.23
N GLY A 324 -17.41 12.78 -21.52
CA GLY A 324 -18.51 13.59 -22.00
C GLY A 324 -19.78 12.80 -22.34
N PHE A 325 -19.72 11.46 -22.30
CA PHE A 325 -20.90 10.60 -22.52
C PHE A 325 -21.74 10.46 -21.26
N ARG A 326 -23.00 10.06 -21.46
CA ARG A 326 -23.94 9.78 -20.39
C ARG A 326 -24.39 8.33 -20.41
N SER A 327 -24.76 7.80 -19.25
CA SER A 327 -25.24 6.43 -19.15
C SER A 327 -26.50 6.22 -20.01
N THR A 328 -26.55 5.12 -20.74
CA THR A 328 -27.73 4.74 -21.53
C THR A 328 -28.94 4.35 -20.66
N LYS A 329 -28.70 4.06 -19.38
CA LYS A 329 -29.75 3.70 -18.42
C LYS A 329 -30.34 4.95 -17.73
N ASP A 330 -29.51 5.94 -17.48
CA ASP A 330 -29.87 7.21 -16.89
C ASP A 330 -28.96 8.32 -17.46
N PRO A 331 -29.52 9.24 -18.28
CA PRO A 331 -28.72 10.27 -18.97
C PRO A 331 -28.12 11.33 -18.03
N LYS A 332 -28.47 11.30 -16.74
CA LYS A 332 -27.93 12.17 -15.70
C LYS A 332 -26.62 11.61 -15.11
N ILE A 333 -26.33 10.33 -15.30
CA ILE A 333 -25.11 9.71 -14.77
C ILE A 333 -23.98 9.86 -15.79
N PRO A 334 -22.88 10.56 -15.44
CA PRO A 334 -21.71 10.68 -16.30
C PRO A 334 -20.99 9.33 -16.44
N VAL A 335 -20.33 9.13 -17.60
CA VAL A 335 -19.56 7.93 -17.92
C VAL A 335 -18.10 8.27 -18.02
N PHE A 336 -17.28 7.55 -17.27
CA PHE A 336 -15.83 7.75 -17.23
C PHE A 336 -15.08 6.65 -17.99
N ALA A 337 -13.86 6.96 -18.41
CA ALA A 337 -12.91 5.96 -18.89
C ALA A 337 -12.38 5.14 -17.71
N LYS A 338 -11.83 3.95 -17.98
CA LYS A 338 -11.15 3.17 -16.94
C LYS A 338 -9.90 3.89 -16.44
N PRO A 339 -9.55 3.75 -15.14
CA PRO A 339 -8.36 4.38 -14.58
C PRO A 339 -7.09 4.07 -15.36
N LYS A 340 -6.30 5.09 -15.66
CA LYS A 340 -4.95 4.98 -16.23
C LYS A 340 -3.97 5.53 -15.19
N TYR A 341 -3.02 4.71 -14.71
CA TYR A 341 -2.06 5.15 -13.72
C TYR A 341 -0.98 6.01 -14.35
N PHE A 342 -0.66 7.13 -13.69
CA PHE A 342 0.43 8.01 -14.10
C PHE A 342 1.78 7.33 -13.97
N GLN A 343 2.74 7.80 -14.76
CA GLN A 343 4.10 7.29 -14.79
C GLN A 343 5.11 8.38 -14.46
N GLN A 344 6.29 7.95 -13.97
CA GLN A 344 7.41 8.81 -13.67
C GLN A 344 8.72 8.23 -14.21
N GLN A 345 9.73 9.08 -14.36
CA GLN A 345 11.11 8.63 -14.52
C GLN A 345 11.53 7.84 -13.27
N ALA A 346 12.17 6.69 -13.48
CA ALA A 346 12.54 5.79 -12.40
C ALA A 346 13.58 6.43 -11.45
N ASP A 347 13.38 6.25 -10.14
CA ASP A 347 14.32 6.65 -9.09
C ASP A 347 14.56 5.48 -8.13
N THR A 348 13.69 5.26 -7.14
CA THR A 348 13.81 4.18 -6.16
C THR A 348 12.87 3.02 -6.47
N LEU A 349 13.33 1.77 -6.21
CA LEU A 349 12.49 0.59 -6.38
C LEU A 349 11.30 0.63 -5.42
N LYS A 350 10.11 0.36 -5.97
CA LYS A 350 8.87 0.31 -5.21
C LYS A 350 7.99 -0.84 -5.71
N CYS A 351 7.48 -1.65 -4.77
CA CYS A 351 6.54 -2.73 -5.02
C CYS A 351 5.24 -2.46 -4.25
N GLY A 352 4.28 -1.79 -4.88
CA GLY A 352 3.00 -1.41 -4.24
C GLY A 352 3.18 -0.77 -2.86
N ALA A 353 2.51 -1.30 -1.84
CA ALA A 353 2.71 -0.99 -0.42
C ALA A 353 2.97 -2.29 0.37
N LEU A 354 3.59 -2.17 1.56
CA LEU A 354 3.95 -3.30 2.42
C LEU A 354 4.74 -4.37 1.66
N ALA A 355 5.81 -3.94 0.99
CA ALA A 355 6.65 -4.81 0.18
C ALA A 355 7.27 -5.95 1.00
N THR A 356 7.32 -7.15 0.40
CA THR A 356 7.89 -8.35 1.02
C THR A 356 8.90 -9.01 0.08
N PRO A 357 10.11 -8.39 -0.05
CA PRO A 357 11.11 -8.84 -1.01
C PRO A 357 11.75 -10.17 -0.62
N PHE A 358 12.22 -10.89 -1.64
CA PHE A 358 13.07 -12.05 -1.55
C PHE A 358 14.10 -12.00 -2.68
N GLY A 359 15.39 -12.11 -2.35
CA GLY A 359 16.47 -12.12 -3.32
C GLY A 359 16.74 -13.53 -3.82
N PHE A 360 16.75 -13.71 -5.14
CA PHE A 360 17.02 -15.00 -5.78
C PHE A 360 17.37 -14.80 -7.25
N ASP A 361 18.32 -15.58 -7.80
CA ASP A 361 18.58 -15.66 -9.24
C ASP A 361 17.38 -16.35 -9.91
N TRP A 362 16.36 -15.57 -10.33
CA TRP A 362 15.07 -16.12 -10.77
C TRP A 362 15.12 -16.68 -12.18
N ASP A 363 15.83 -16.03 -13.09
CA ASP A 363 15.88 -16.44 -14.51
C ASP A 363 17.11 -17.27 -14.88
N GLY A 364 18.03 -17.50 -13.95
CA GLY A 364 19.16 -18.42 -14.12
C GLY A 364 20.35 -17.84 -14.85
N ASP A 365 20.50 -16.54 -14.88
CA ASP A 365 21.62 -15.84 -15.54
C ASP A 365 22.84 -15.66 -14.62
N GLY A 366 22.67 -15.95 -13.32
CA GLY A 366 23.73 -15.97 -12.32
C GLY A 366 23.87 -14.69 -11.52
N ASP A 367 22.96 -13.75 -11.67
CA ASP A 367 22.89 -12.57 -10.81
C ASP A 367 21.69 -12.65 -9.82
N MET A 368 21.61 -11.71 -8.90
CA MET A 368 20.59 -11.70 -7.85
C MET A 368 19.44 -10.78 -8.26
N ASP A 369 18.30 -11.37 -8.59
CA ASP A 369 17.02 -10.68 -8.81
C ASP A 369 16.24 -10.46 -7.52
N LEU A 370 15.07 -9.80 -7.64
CA LEU A 370 14.13 -9.62 -6.55
C LEU A 370 12.72 -10.04 -6.96
N LEU A 371 12.09 -10.86 -6.11
CA LEU A 371 10.66 -11.09 -6.14
C LEU A 371 10.05 -10.44 -4.91
N SER A 372 8.94 -9.70 -5.06
CA SER A 372 8.30 -9.05 -3.92
C SER A 372 6.79 -9.20 -3.97
N GLY A 373 6.22 -9.61 -2.84
CA GLY A 373 4.79 -9.49 -2.59
C GLY A 373 4.41 -8.08 -2.13
N ASN A 374 3.10 -7.77 -2.11
CA ASN A 374 2.58 -6.47 -1.71
C ASN A 374 1.15 -6.54 -1.13
N THR A 375 0.61 -5.38 -0.71
CA THR A 375 -0.76 -5.23 -0.20
C THR A 375 -1.81 -5.67 -1.19
N ALA A 376 -1.66 -5.32 -2.46
CA ALA A 376 -2.63 -5.66 -3.52
C ALA A 376 -2.69 -7.16 -3.84
N GLY A 377 -1.72 -7.94 -3.33
CA GLY A 377 -1.68 -9.39 -3.50
C GLY A 377 -1.00 -9.87 -4.77
N TYR A 378 -0.29 -9.00 -5.46
CA TYR A 378 0.59 -9.37 -6.56
C TYR A 378 1.92 -9.92 -6.07
N ILE A 379 2.65 -10.57 -6.96
CA ILE A 379 4.09 -10.83 -6.85
C ILE A 379 4.74 -10.13 -8.02
N GLU A 380 5.66 -9.22 -7.75
CA GLU A 380 6.39 -8.46 -8.76
C GLU A 380 7.83 -8.94 -8.83
N TYR A 381 8.33 -9.11 -10.04
CA TYR A 381 9.69 -9.49 -10.39
C TYR A 381 10.46 -8.28 -10.85
N PHE A 382 11.60 -8.03 -10.23
CA PHE A 382 12.57 -7.01 -10.61
C PHE A 382 13.82 -7.72 -11.13
N GLU A 383 14.01 -7.68 -12.44
CA GLU A 383 15.18 -8.25 -13.11
C GLU A 383 16.39 -7.36 -12.88
N ASN A 384 17.50 -7.97 -12.45
CA ASN A 384 18.81 -7.36 -12.37
C ASN A 384 19.46 -7.42 -13.75
N LEU A 385 19.81 -6.28 -14.36
CA LEU A 385 20.41 -6.18 -15.69
C LEU A 385 21.92 -6.03 -15.66
N SER A 386 22.57 -6.19 -14.50
CA SER A 386 23.98 -5.84 -14.33
C SER A 386 24.92 -7.03 -14.37
N GLY A 387 24.43 -8.23 -14.18
CA GLY A 387 25.21 -9.42 -13.95
C GLY A 387 25.76 -9.53 -12.53
N SER A 388 26.31 -10.69 -12.21
CA SER A 388 26.83 -11.04 -10.88
C SER A 388 27.93 -10.09 -10.39
N GLY A 389 27.95 -9.82 -9.09
CA GLY A 389 29.04 -9.06 -8.42
C GLY A 389 28.94 -7.54 -8.56
N VAL A 390 27.80 -6.99 -8.84
CA VAL A 390 27.57 -5.53 -8.94
C VAL A 390 26.79 -5.03 -7.74
N GLU A 391 27.43 -4.30 -6.82
CA GLU A 391 26.84 -3.78 -5.57
C GLU A 391 25.64 -2.85 -5.79
N ALA A 392 25.63 -2.08 -6.87
CA ALA A 392 24.56 -1.16 -7.22
C ALA A 392 23.90 -1.56 -8.56
N PRO A 393 23.09 -2.62 -8.58
CA PRO A 393 22.55 -3.17 -9.82
C PRO A 393 21.68 -2.17 -10.58
N LYS A 394 21.65 -2.34 -11.89
CA LYS A 394 20.71 -1.71 -12.79
C LYS A 394 19.48 -2.61 -12.89
N TRP A 395 18.30 -2.07 -12.58
CA TRP A 395 17.07 -2.84 -12.54
C TRP A 395 16.16 -2.55 -13.74
N ASN A 396 15.44 -3.57 -14.17
CA ASN A 396 14.32 -3.41 -15.08
C ASN A 396 13.10 -2.88 -14.31
N ARG A 397 12.06 -2.45 -15.03
CA ARG A 397 10.76 -2.17 -14.41
C ARG A 397 10.17 -3.46 -13.83
N PRO A 398 9.38 -3.38 -12.76
CA PRO A 398 8.76 -4.58 -12.20
C PRO A 398 7.77 -5.22 -13.17
N GLU A 399 7.78 -6.55 -13.22
CA GLU A 399 6.82 -7.35 -13.96
C GLU A 399 6.01 -8.22 -13.00
N ARG A 400 4.69 -8.24 -13.18
CA ARG A 400 3.80 -9.09 -12.37
C ARG A 400 3.90 -10.52 -12.83
N LEU A 401 4.14 -11.45 -11.91
CA LEU A 401 4.20 -12.87 -12.23
C LEU A 401 2.84 -13.40 -12.72
N GLU A 402 2.89 -14.38 -13.60
CA GLU A 402 1.71 -15.00 -14.20
C GLU A 402 1.56 -16.47 -13.81
N VAL A 403 0.30 -16.91 -13.72
CA VAL A 403 -0.09 -18.30 -13.57
C VAL A 403 -1.09 -18.63 -14.69
N ASP A 404 -0.82 -19.67 -15.47
CA ASP A 404 -1.63 -20.03 -16.64
C ASP A 404 -1.85 -18.85 -17.63
N GLY A 405 -0.84 -17.99 -17.83
CA GLY A 405 -0.89 -16.84 -18.74
C GLY A 405 -1.81 -15.70 -18.27
N LYS A 406 -2.07 -15.63 -16.98
CA LYS A 406 -2.82 -14.54 -16.34
C LYS A 406 -2.01 -14.01 -15.16
N VAL A 407 -2.01 -12.68 -14.99
CA VAL A 407 -1.39 -12.06 -13.82
C VAL A 407 -1.91 -12.72 -12.56
N PHE A 408 -0.98 -13.22 -11.75
CA PHE A 408 -1.29 -13.84 -10.46
C PHE A 408 -1.62 -12.78 -9.43
N ARG A 409 -2.74 -12.97 -8.73
CA ARG A 409 -3.15 -12.11 -7.63
C ARG A 409 -3.93 -12.91 -6.59
N ILE A 410 -3.62 -12.73 -5.32
CA ILE A 410 -4.47 -13.19 -4.22
C ILE A 410 -5.25 -11.98 -3.70
N MET A 411 -6.53 -12.20 -3.43
CA MET A 411 -7.41 -11.21 -2.79
C MET A 411 -8.25 -11.90 -1.71
N ALA A 412 -8.64 -11.15 -0.68
CA ALA A 412 -9.58 -11.61 0.35
C ALA A 412 -10.92 -12.04 -0.27
N GLY A 413 -11.36 -11.31 -1.29
CA GLY A 413 -12.60 -11.60 -2.01
C GLY A 413 -13.83 -10.92 -1.38
N PRO A 414 -15.04 -11.22 -1.86
CA PRO A 414 -16.26 -10.46 -1.54
C PRO A 414 -16.70 -10.55 -0.07
N ASN A 415 -16.16 -11.48 0.69
CA ASN A 415 -16.40 -11.59 2.13
C ASN A 415 -15.38 -10.76 2.95
N GLY A 416 -14.43 -10.12 2.28
CA GLY A 416 -13.38 -9.35 2.92
C GLY A 416 -12.33 -10.18 3.63
N SER A 417 -11.68 -9.60 4.63
CA SER A 417 -10.57 -10.17 5.40
C SER A 417 -10.95 -10.42 6.86
N ILE A 418 -9.93 -10.78 7.65
CA ILE A 418 -10.04 -10.82 9.11
C ILE A 418 -10.51 -9.47 9.71
N GLN A 419 -10.16 -8.35 9.06
CA GLN A 419 -10.55 -7.00 9.48
C GLN A 419 -11.94 -6.58 8.96
N GLY A 420 -12.62 -7.45 8.27
CA GLY A 420 -14.01 -7.29 7.86
C GLY A 420 -14.23 -7.20 6.34
N PRO A 421 -15.50 -7.06 5.94
CA PRO A 421 -15.90 -7.08 4.53
C PRO A 421 -15.40 -5.88 3.71
N ALA A 422 -14.89 -4.82 4.34
CA ALA A 422 -14.29 -3.69 3.63
C ALA A 422 -13.00 -4.05 2.87
N GLU A 423 -12.29 -5.09 3.29
CA GLU A 423 -10.97 -5.43 2.75
C GLU A 423 -11.05 -6.51 1.67
N ALA A 424 -11.83 -6.28 0.62
CA ALA A 424 -12.06 -7.30 -0.41
C ALA A 424 -10.90 -7.49 -1.39
N LYS A 425 -10.15 -6.44 -1.69
CA LYS A 425 -9.08 -6.44 -2.72
C LYS A 425 -7.67 -6.61 -2.16
N TRP A 426 -7.50 -6.62 -0.87
CA TRP A 426 -6.21 -6.83 -0.24
C TRP A 426 -5.76 -8.30 -0.29
N GLY A 427 -4.46 -8.51 -0.48
CA GLY A 427 -3.87 -9.84 -0.58
C GLY A 427 -2.74 -10.08 0.40
N TYR A 428 -1.92 -9.07 0.69
CA TYR A 428 -0.79 -9.14 1.63
C TYR A 428 0.08 -10.39 1.42
N THR A 429 0.56 -10.59 0.20
CA THR A 429 1.42 -11.72 -0.14
C THR A 429 2.76 -11.62 0.56
N THR A 430 3.23 -12.74 1.11
CA THR A 430 4.57 -12.93 1.68
C THR A 430 5.14 -14.23 1.13
N LEU A 431 6.40 -14.26 0.74
CA LEU A 431 6.94 -15.39 -0.03
C LEU A 431 8.35 -15.81 0.40
N CYS A 432 8.70 -17.03 0.02
CA CYS A 432 10.05 -17.58 0.00
C CYS A 432 10.22 -18.36 -1.30
N VAL A 433 11.40 -18.26 -1.93
CA VAL A 433 11.75 -19.01 -3.14
C VAL A 433 12.70 -20.15 -2.78
N ALA A 434 12.37 -21.35 -3.23
CA ALA A 434 13.19 -22.53 -3.03
C ALA A 434 12.79 -23.65 -4.00
N ASP A 435 13.69 -24.57 -4.30
CA ASP A 435 13.37 -25.82 -5.02
C ASP A 435 12.59 -26.76 -4.09
N TRP A 436 11.27 -26.49 -3.94
CA TRP A 436 10.45 -27.13 -2.92
C TRP A 436 10.22 -28.61 -3.15
N ASP A 437 10.21 -29.10 -4.39
CA ASP A 437 10.00 -30.52 -4.71
C ASP A 437 11.23 -31.25 -5.23
N HIS A 438 12.41 -30.60 -5.17
CA HIS A 438 13.70 -31.13 -5.60
C HIS A 438 13.76 -31.54 -7.09
N ASP A 439 13.12 -30.73 -7.95
CA ASP A 439 13.23 -30.90 -9.41
C ASP A 439 14.27 -29.97 -10.05
N SER A 440 15.03 -29.24 -9.24
CA SER A 440 16.07 -28.26 -9.61
C SER A 440 15.51 -26.97 -10.22
N LEU A 441 14.24 -26.68 -10.07
CA LEU A 441 13.62 -25.42 -10.48
C LEU A 441 13.19 -24.60 -9.24
N PRO A 442 13.31 -23.28 -9.27
CA PRO A 442 12.85 -22.46 -8.16
C PRO A 442 11.32 -22.38 -8.13
N ASP A 443 10.74 -22.75 -7.01
CA ASP A 443 9.33 -22.64 -6.70
C ASP A 443 9.07 -21.47 -5.76
N ILE A 444 7.80 -21.11 -5.56
CA ILE A 444 7.40 -20.08 -4.59
C ILE A 444 6.49 -20.71 -3.54
N VAL A 445 6.90 -20.64 -2.27
CA VAL A 445 6.04 -20.91 -1.11
C VAL A 445 5.55 -19.57 -0.57
N LEU A 446 4.22 -19.40 -0.44
CA LEU A 446 3.67 -18.12 -0.03
C LEU A 446 2.54 -18.24 0.99
N ASN A 447 2.39 -17.19 1.79
CA ASN A 447 1.25 -16.90 2.64
C ASN A 447 0.60 -15.57 2.19
N SER A 448 -0.59 -15.28 2.69
CA SER A 448 -1.36 -14.11 2.27
C SER A 448 -2.34 -13.65 3.35
N ILE A 449 -3.23 -12.74 3.00
CA ILE A 449 -4.35 -12.32 3.85
C ILE A 449 -5.24 -13.49 4.29
N LEU A 450 -5.26 -14.57 3.52
CA LEU A 450 -6.07 -15.77 3.84
C LEU A 450 -5.46 -16.63 4.96
N GLY A 451 -4.16 -16.44 5.27
CA GLY A 451 -3.45 -17.30 6.20
C GLY A 451 -3.23 -18.74 5.70
N ARG A 452 -3.60 -19.03 4.44
CA ARG A 452 -3.33 -20.30 3.78
C ARG A 452 -1.95 -20.29 3.19
N VAL A 453 -1.16 -21.27 3.55
CA VAL A 453 0.16 -21.47 2.95
C VAL A 453 0.01 -22.31 1.70
N VAL A 454 0.46 -21.78 0.58
CA VAL A 454 0.37 -22.44 -0.72
C VAL A 454 1.73 -22.48 -1.42
N TRP A 455 1.84 -23.39 -2.35
CA TRP A 455 3.00 -23.61 -3.18
C TRP A 455 2.65 -23.36 -4.65
N LEU A 456 3.44 -22.53 -5.32
CA LEU A 456 3.41 -22.29 -6.76
C LEU A 456 4.57 -23.04 -7.37
N LYS A 457 4.30 -24.22 -7.96
CA LYS A 457 5.32 -25.02 -8.63
C LYS A 457 5.77 -24.35 -9.93
N ASN A 458 7.08 -24.28 -10.14
CA ASN A 458 7.65 -23.93 -11.43
C ASN A 458 7.61 -25.16 -12.36
N ILE A 459 6.86 -25.06 -13.45
CA ILE A 459 6.72 -26.09 -14.49
C ILE A 459 7.40 -25.67 -15.80
N GLY A 460 8.19 -24.61 -15.76
CA GLY A 460 8.95 -24.07 -16.88
C GLY A 460 10.37 -24.65 -16.97
N THR A 461 11.31 -23.78 -17.13
CA THR A 461 12.76 -24.08 -17.10
C THR A 461 13.47 -23.13 -16.15
N ARG A 462 14.75 -23.36 -15.89
CA ARG A 462 15.57 -22.48 -15.04
C ARG A 462 15.66 -21.06 -15.60
N THR A 463 15.76 -20.93 -16.93
CA THR A 463 15.88 -19.63 -17.64
C THR A 463 14.56 -19.07 -18.17
N ALA A 464 13.45 -19.76 -17.96
CA ALA A 464 12.11 -19.33 -18.34
C ALA A 464 11.10 -19.93 -17.37
N PRO A 465 11.04 -19.44 -16.12
CA PRO A 465 10.12 -19.94 -15.11
C PRO A 465 8.67 -19.81 -15.55
N LYS A 466 7.86 -20.80 -15.22
CA LYS A 466 6.42 -20.81 -15.48
C LYS A 466 5.69 -21.45 -14.30
N LEU A 467 4.84 -20.67 -13.65
CA LEU A 467 4.18 -21.11 -12.44
C LEU A 467 2.86 -21.84 -12.73
N ALA A 468 2.67 -22.97 -12.04
CA ALA A 468 1.42 -23.68 -11.98
C ALA A 468 0.45 -23.05 -10.97
N LYS A 469 -0.82 -23.45 -10.99
CA LYS A 469 -1.83 -23.02 -10.02
C LYS A 469 -1.38 -23.29 -8.59
N PRO A 470 -1.72 -22.39 -7.64
CA PRO A 470 -1.41 -22.58 -6.24
C PRO A 470 -1.94 -23.91 -5.72
N GLN A 471 -1.10 -24.66 -5.02
CA GLN A 471 -1.47 -25.88 -4.32
C GLN A 471 -1.32 -25.66 -2.81
N PRO A 472 -2.25 -26.12 -1.96
CA PRO A 472 -2.10 -26.04 -0.52
C PRO A 472 -0.96 -26.94 -0.04
N ILE A 473 -0.29 -26.50 1.03
CA ILE A 473 0.60 -27.36 1.80
C ILE A 473 -0.23 -28.02 2.90
N ASP A 474 -0.23 -29.37 2.95
CA ASP A 474 -0.93 -30.14 3.95
C ASP A 474 -0.05 -30.46 5.17
N VAL A 475 -0.67 -30.64 6.32
CA VAL A 475 0.00 -31.01 7.58
C VAL A 475 -0.53 -32.34 8.11
N GLU A 476 0.37 -33.18 8.62
CA GLU A 476 0.01 -34.38 9.40
C GLU A 476 -0.48 -33.97 10.79
N TRP A 477 -1.71 -33.45 10.88
CA TRP A 477 -2.26 -33.03 12.16
C TRP A 477 -2.52 -34.20 13.11
N ASN A 478 -2.21 -33.98 14.40
CA ASN A 478 -2.63 -34.88 15.46
C ASN A 478 -4.12 -34.66 15.78
N GLY A 479 -5.01 -35.05 14.86
CA GLY A 479 -6.45 -34.80 14.93
C GLY A 479 -6.93 -33.87 13.82
N GLU A 480 -7.91 -33.00 14.14
CA GLU A 480 -8.43 -32.01 13.19
C GLU A 480 -7.44 -30.84 13.02
N SER A 481 -7.46 -30.19 11.85
CA SER A 481 -6.72 -28.97 11.63
C SER A 481 -7.13 -27.88 12.64
N PRO A 482 -6.18 -27.15 13.25
CA PRO A 482 -6.51 -26.14 14.24
C PRO A 482 -7.30 -25.00 13.61
N ARG A 483 -8.29 -24.49 14.37
CA ARG A 483 -9.02 -23.27 13.98
C ARG A 483 -8.32 -22.06 14.54
N LEU A 484 -8.26 -21.01 13.73
CA LEU A 484 -7.73 -19.74 14.16
C LEU A 484 -8.68 -19.07 15.16
N ALA A 485 -8.14 -18.32 16.12
CA ALA A 485 -8.91 -17.71 17.21
C ALA A 485 -9.97 -16.70 16.71
N TRP A 486 -9.73 -16.05 15.55
CA TRP A 486 -10.61 -15.05 14.98
C TRP A 486 -11.76 -15.59 14.12
N GLY A 487 -11.74 -16.89 13.77
CA GLY A 487 -12.89 -17.55 13.15
C GLY A 487 -13.26 -17.17 11.71
N TRP A 488 -12.55 -16.20 11.10
CA TRP A 488 -12.86 -15.70 9.75
C TRP A 488 -12.64 -16.74 8.65
N GLU A 489 -11.46 -17.36 8.61
CA GLU A 489 -11.10 -18.37 7.62
C GLU A 489 -11.05 -19.78 8.27
N ARG A 490 -11.31 -20.80 7.49
CA ARG A 490 -11.38 -22.18 7.98
C ARG A 490 -10.53 -23.09 7.13
N PRO A 491 -9.80 -24.04 7.77
CA PRO A 491 -9.06 -25.04 7.01
C PRO A 491 -10.00 -25.94 6.22
N LYS A 492 -9.56 -26.34 5.03
CA LYS A 492 -10.21 -27.35 4.21
C LYS A 492 -9.35 -28.62 4.28
N GLY A 493 -9.85 -29.66 4.94
CA GLY A 493 -9.09 -30.89 5.12
C GLY A 493 -7.87 -30.71 6.01
N LYS A 494 -6.67 -31.00 5.48
CA LYS A 494 -5.39 -30.95 6.21
C LYS A 494 -4.54 -29.74 5.91
N GLU A 495 -5.06 -28.76 5.17
CA GLU A 495 -4.34 -27.56 4.77
C GLU A 495 -3.65 -26.87 5.95
N LEU A 496 -2.45 -26.35 5.70
CA LEU A 496 -1.77 -25.43 6.62
C LEU A 496 -2.46 -24.06 6.58
N LEU A 497 -3.27 -23.82 7.60
CA LEU A 497 -3.87 -22.53 7.87
C LEU A 497 -3.27 -21.98 9.16
N THR A 498 -2.67 -20.79 9.11
CA THR A 498 -1.94 -20.18 10.21
C THR A 498 -2.19 -18.68 10.27
N GLN A 499 -1.38 -17.95 10.99
CA GLN A 499 -1.51 -16.49 11.04
C GLN A 499 -1.26 -15.89 9.66
N TRP A 500 -2.18 -15.00 9.24
CA TRP A 500 -2.16 -14.35 7.94
C TRP A 500 -0.92 -13.46 7.75
N ARG A 501 -0.51 -13.22 6.49
CA ARG A 501 0.59 -12.34 6.06
C ARG A 501 1.91 -12.50 6.86
N THR A 502 2.21 -13.67 7.39
CA THR A 502 3.50 -14.00 8.01
C THR A 502 4.39 -14.70 6.99
N THR A 503 5.71 -14.48 7.07
CA THR A 503 6.64 -15.08 6.10
C THR A 503 6.73 -16.59 6.31
N PRO A 504 6.49 -17.43 5.28
CA PRO A 504 6.88 -18.83 5.27
C PRO A 504 8.34 -18.92 4.86
N TYR A 505 9.21 -19.44 5.70
CA TYR A 505 10.63 -19.58 5.38
C TYR A 505 11.01 -21.04 5.17
N VAL A 506 11.62 -21.32 4.01
CA VAL A 506 11.98 -22.68 3.58
C VAL A 506 13.47 -22.89 3.70
N HIS A 507 13.88 -23.95 4.40
CA HIS A 507 15.30 -24.34 4.58
C HIS A 507 15.38 -25.78 5.09
N ASP A 508 16.48 -26.48 4.82
CA ASP A 508 16.76 -27.79 5.46
C ASP A 508 17.29 -27.53 6.90
N PHE A 509 16.38 -27.38 7.85
CA PHE A 509 16.71 -27.05 9.24
C PHE A 509 17.33 -28.21 10.02
N ASN A 510 17.05 -29.45 9.66
CA ASN A 510 17.46 -30.63 10.38
C ASN A 510 18.63 -31.36 9.72
N GLY A 511 19.06 -30.97 8.51
CA GLY A 511 20.15 -31.55 7.76
C GLY A 511 19.86 -32.92 7.17
N ASP A 512 18.57 -33.24 6.91
CA ASP A 512 18.17 -34.52 6.33
C ASP A 512 18.12 -34.52 4.80
N GLY A 513 18.40 -33.38 4.18
CA GLY A 513 18.41 -33.18 2.74
C GLY A 513 17.03 -32.81 2.17
N LEU A 514 15.99 -32.65 2.99
CA LEU A 514 14.68 -32.17 2.60
C LEU A 514 14.47 -30.73 3.06
N LEU A 515 13.80 -29.95 2.23
CA LEU A 515 13.46 -28.57 2.60
C LEU A 515 12.26 -28.59 3.54
N ASP A 516 12.46 -28.07 4.74
CA ASP A 516 11.46 -27.88 5.79
C ASP A 516 10.81 -26.50 5.69
N LEU A 517 9.80 -26.24 6.53
CA LEU A 517 9.14 -24.94 6.65
C LEU A 517 9.25 -24.41 8.10
N SER A 518 9.62 -23.14 8.24
CA SER A 518 9.51 -22.43 9.51
C SER A 518 8.63 -21.20 9.34
N MET A 519 7.63 -21.04 10.23
CA MET A 519 6.73 -19.90 10.28
C MET A 519 5.96 -19.89 11.60
N LEU A 520 5.08 -18.91 11.81
CA LEU A 520 4.25 -18.90 13.01
C LEU A 520 3.20 -20.02 12.97
N ASP A 521 2.99 -20.68 14.11
CA ASP A 521 1.82 -21.55 14.31
C ASP A 521 0.53 -20.71 14.55
N SER A 522 -0.62 -21.36 14.68
CA SER A 522 -1.91 -20.72 14.91
C SER A 522 -1.98 -19.87 16.19
N GLU A 523 -1.11 -20.11 17.16
CA GLU A 523 -1.02 -19.37 18.42
C GLU A 523 0.07 -18.29 18.42
N GLY A 524 0.79 -18.13 17.31
CA GLY A 524 1.81 -17.10 17.11
C GLY A 524 3.19 -17.44 17.65
N TYR A 525 3.47 -18.73 17.90
CA TYR A 525 4.81 -19.20 18.18
C TYR A 525 5.57 -19.45 16.87
N LEU A 526 6.85 -19.15 16.86
CA LEU A 526 7.74 -19.60 15.78
C LEU A 526 7.88 -21.12 15.88
N ALA A 527 7.47 -21.80 14.82
CA ALA A 527 7.36 -23.23 14.77
C ALA A 527 8.09 -23.84 13.56
N PHE A 528 8.58 -25.04 13.74
CA PHE A 528 9.25 -25.86 12.76
C PHE A 528 8.28 -26.93 12.26
N PHE A 529 8.06 -26.95 10.94
CA PHE A 529 7.26 -27.92 10.21
C PHE A 529 8.19 -28.79 9.37
N GLU A 530 8.59 -29.92 9.92
CA GLU A 530 9.48 -30.88 9.24
C GLU A 530 8.81 -31.46 8.02
N ARG A 531 9.54 -31.59 6.91
CA ARG A 531 9.03 -32.20 5.68
C ARG A 531 8.69 -33.68 5.92
N ALA A 532 7.47 -34.08 5.61
CA ALA A 532 7.04 -35.48 5.78
C ALA A 532 7.28 -36.31 4.51
N LYS A 533 7.09 -35.69 3.33
CA LYS A 533 7.19 -36.40 2.05
C LYS A 533 7.39 -35.43 0.86
N ILE A 534 8.18 -35.89 -0.13
CA ILE A 534 8.27 -35.29 -1.47
C ILE A 534 7.27 -36.01 -2.39
N GLY A 535 6.65 -35.30 -3.32
CA GLY A 535 5.76 -35.82 -4.35
C GLY A 535 4.73 -34.77 -4.77
N ASP A 536 3.69 -35.23 -5.50
CA ASP A 536 2.64 -34.38 -6.06
C ASP A 536 1.84 -33.57 -5.01
N HIS A 537 1.94 -33.96 -3.74
CA HIS A 537 1.34 -33.28 -2.61
C HIS A 537 2.41 -32.92 -1.57
N SER A 538 2.49 -31.61 -1.25
CA SER A 538 3.36 -31.12 -0.20
C SER A 538 2.78 -31.42 1.17
N ILE A 539 3.43 -32.28 1.94
CA ILE A 539 3.02 -32.65 3.30
C ILE A 539 4.16 -32.37 4.27
N VAL A 540 3.85 -31.63 5.33
CA VAL A 540 4.74 -31.39 6.47
C VAL A 540 4.18 -32.07 7.72
N LYS A 541 5.05 -32.42 8.68
CA LYS A 541 4.65 -33.01 9.96
C LYS A 541 3.96 -31.98 10.85
N HIS A 542 3.32 -32.47 11.92
CA HIS A 542 2.76 -31.61 12.96
C HIS A 542 3.84 -30.66 13.50
N PRO A 543 3.56 -29.34 13.64
CA PRO A 543 4.57 -28.35 14.03
C PRO A 543 5.15 -28.58 15.43
N ARG A 544 6.45 -28.32 15.56
CA ARG A 544 7.18 -28.25 16.82
C ARG A 544 7.58 -26.81 17.12
N ARG A 545 7.37 -26.35 18.36
CA ARG A 545 7.89 -25.04 18.86
C ARG A 545 9.36 -25.21 19.25
N ALA A 546 10.21 -25.36 18.25
CA ALA A 546 11.60 -25.74 18.38
C ALA A 546 12.57 -24.56 18.53
N PHE A 547 12.09 -23.33 18.31
CA PHE A 547 12.87 -22.11 18.48
C PHE A 547 12.63 -21.53 19.87
N LEU A 548 13.68 -21.47 20.69
CA LEU A 548 13.60 -21.13 22.11
C LEU A 548 14.44 -19.87 22.41
N ASP A 549 14.04 -19.14 23.44
CA ASP A 549 14.87 -18.10 24.04
C ASP A 549 15.99 -18.68 24.95
N GLU A 550 16.88 -17.80 25.46
CA GLU A 550 17.97 -18.19 26.40
C GLU A 550 17.46 -18.82 27.70
N SER A 551 16.17 -18.70 28.01
CA SER A 551 15.53 -19.34 29.17
C SER A 551 14.86 -20.68 28.81
N ASN A 552 15.08 -21.20 27.61
CA ASN A 552 14.47 -22.40 27.04
C ASN A 552 12.93 -22.32 26.90
N ARG A 553 12.38 -21.12 26.70
CA ARG A 553 10.95 -20.94 26.46
C ARG A 553 10.72 -20.79 24.96
N PRO A 554 9.67 -21.40 24.38
CA PRO A 554 9.32 -21.22 22.98
C PRO A 554 9.11 -19.73 22.65
N LEU A 555 9.66 -19.28 21.52
CA LEU A 555 9.51 -17.91 21.04
C LEU A 555 8.08 -17.67 20.55
N GLN A 556 7.27 -16.97 21.33
CA GLN A 556 5.99 -16.46 20.89
C GLN A 556 6.18 -15.05 20.31
N LEU A 557 6.16 -14.94 19.01
CA LEU A 557 6.39 -13.69 18.28
C LEU A 557 5.10 -12.86 18.12
N ASN A 558 3.95 -13.49 18.29
CA ASN A 558 2.65 -12.84 18.22
C ASN A 558 1.67 -13.43 19.25
N SER A 559 0.76 -12.63 19.78
CA SER A 559 -0.16 -13.10 20.83
C SER A 559 -1.35 -13.92 20.31
N GLY A 560 -1.45 -14.19 19.02
CA GLY A 560 -2.57 -14.89 18.40
C GLY A 560 -3.89 -14.11 18.34
N ALA A 561 -3.96 -12.89 18.89
CA ALA A 561 -5.13 -12.02 18.77
C ALA A 561 -5.22 -11.45 17.34
N ALA A 562 -6.45 -11.35 16.79
CA ALA A 562 -6.69 -10.94 15.40
C ALA A 562 -5.94 -9.68 14.98
N GLY A 563 -6.13 -8.54 15.60
CA GLY A 563 -5.46 -7.29 15.27
C GLY A 563 -3.95 -7.23 15.55
N LYS A 564 -3.38 -8.27 16.12
CA LYS A 564 -1.94 -8.42 16.33
C LYS A 564 -1.34 -9.51 15.46
N SER A 565 -2.17 -10.37 14.89
CA SER A 565 -1.77 -11.37 13.91
C SER A 565 -1.27 -10.71 12.63
N GLY A 566 -0.52 -11.46 11.84
CA GLY A 566 -0.17 -11.08 10.48
C GLY A 566 0.91 -10.00 10.33
N ARG A 567 1.58 -9.61 11.39
CA ARG A 567 2.60 -8.56 11.34
C ARG A 567 4.02 -9.07 11.60
N ARG A 568 4.24 -10.40 11.49
CA ARG A 568 5.58 -10.98 11.70
C ARG A 568 6.17 -11.48 10.40
N LYS A 569 7.25 -10.81 10.00
CA LYS A 569 8.08 -11.11 8.87
C LYS A 569 9.45 -11.54 9.36
N LEU A 570 10.00 -12.54 8.72
CA LEU A 570 11.24 -13.15 9.17
C LEU A 570 12.09 -13.70 8.01
N CYS A 571 13.39 -13.78 8.26
CA CYS A 571 14.36 -14.41 7.39
C CYS A 571 15.39 -15.15 8.24
N PHE A 572 15.78 -16.36 7.84
CA PHE A 572 16.88 -17.07 8.48
C PHE A 572 18.15 -16.93 7.62
N VAL A 573 19.27 -16.69 8.27
CA VAL A 573 20.57 -16.47 7.61
C VAL A 573 21.70 -16.65 8.61
N ASP A 574 22.88 -17.11 8.20
CA ASP A 574 24.11 -17.02 8.98
C ASP A 574 24.66 -15.59 8.87
N TRP A 575 24.08 -14.66 9.69
CA TRP A 575 24.33 -13.23 9.56
C TRP A 575 25.76 -12.82 9.98
N ASP A 576 26.28 -13.45 11.02
CA ASP A 576 27.60 -13.13 11.58
C ASP A 576 28.69 -14.14 11.16
N ARG A 577 28.36 -15.07 10.26
CA ARG A 577 29.25 -16.07 9.67
C ARG A 577 29.89 -17.00 10.70
N ASP A 578 29.18 -17.36 11.77
CA ASP A 578 29.64 -18.32 12.77
C ASP A 578 29.26 -19.78 12.41
N GLY A 579 28.64 -20.00 11.25
CA GLY A 579 28.20 -21.29 10.74
C GLY A 579 26.88 -21.77 11.30
N LYS A 580 26.12 -20.91 11.99
CA LYS A 580 24.79 -21.21 12.52
C LYS A 580 23.74 -20.33 11.85
N LEU A 581 22.52 -20.84 11.81
CA LEU A 581 21.40 -20.16 11.15
C LEU A 581 20.72 -19.21 12.12
N ASP A 582 20.98 -17.93 12.03
CA ASP A 582 20.37 -16.85 12.81
C ASP A 582 18.98 -16.48 12.27
N LEU A 583 18.27 -15.62 13.01
CA LEU A 583 16.97 -15.10 12.63
C LEU A 583 16.98 -13.57 12.57
N LEU A 584 16.57 -13.01 11.44
CA LEU A 584 16.19 -11.61 11.31
C LEU A 584 14.67 -11.50 11.43
N LEU A 585 14.20 -10.72 12.40
CA LEU A 585 12.78 -10.52 12.70
C LEU A 585 12.41 -9.05 12.50
N ASN A 586 11.28 -8.76 11.90
CA ASN A 586 10.82 -7.39 11.69
C ASN A 586 10.69 -6.58 13.01
N SER A 587 11.20 -5.35 12.94
CA SER A 587 11.14 -4.33 14.00
C SER A 587 11.18 -2.93 13.36
N ALA A 588 11.81 -1.95 13.98
CA ALA A 588 12.08 -0.64 13.34
C ALA A 588 12.82 -0.76 11.98
N ASN A 589 13.56 -1.82 11.81
CA ASN A 589 14.15 -2.34 10.57
C ASN A 589 14.19 -3.87 10.64
N ALA A 590 15.17 -4.47 11.31
CA ALA A 590 15.17 -5.87 11.68
C ALA A 590 15.90 -6.08 13.01
N ASP A 591 15.35 -6.92 13.90
CA ASP A 591 16.04 -7.42 15.07
C ASP A 591 16.85 -8.66 14.70
N PHE A 592 18.09 -8.69 15.15
CA PHE A 592 19.00 -9.80 14.98
C PHE A 592 18.90 -10.76 16.16
N PHE A 593 18.42 -11.97 15.90
CA PHE A 593 18.39 -13.07 16.87
C PHE A 593 19.48 -14.06 16.53
N LYS A 594 20.61 -13.97 17.26
CA LYS A 594 21.73 -14.88 17.07
C LYS A 594 21.43 -16.28 17.59
N GLN A 595 21.71 -17.31 16.81
CA GLN A 595 21.68 -18.69 17.30
C GLN A 595 22.90 -18.96 18.18
N VAL A 596 22.69 -19.10 19.49
CA VAL A 596 23.78 -19.30 20.46
C VAL A 596 24.06 -20.77 20.75
N ASP A 597 23.04 -21.65 20.64
CA ASP A 597 23.18 -23.08 20.94
C ASP A 597 22.12 -23.92 20.19
N THR A 598 22.35 -25.23 20.19
CA THR A 598 21.34 -26.23 19.75
C THR A 598 21.24 -27.31 20.82
N MET A 599 20.05 -27.48 21.38
CA MET A 599 19.82 -28.44 22.46
C MET A 599 18.67 -29.38 22.13
N LYS A 600 18.96 -30.70 22.05
CA LYS A 600 17.97 -31.74 21.78
C LYS A 600 17.08 -31.48 20.55
N GLY A 601 17.68 -30.94 19.47
CA GLY A 601 16.98 -30.60 18.24
C GLY A 601 16.14 -29.33 18.34
N ASN A 602 16.39 -28.45 19.33
CA ASN A 602 15.84 -27.10 19.42
C ASN A 602 16.95 -26.07 19.23
N TRP A 603 16.62 -24.95 18.60
CA TRP A 603 17.52 -23.82 18.36
C TRP A 603 17.33 -22.75 19.42
N ILE A 604 18.42 -22.38 20.12
CA ILE A 604 18.42 -21.36 21.16
C ILE A 604 18.82 -20.04 20.53
N LEU A 605 17.91 -19.07 20.53
CA LEU A 605 18.07 -17.76 19.91
C LEU A 605 18.14 -16.65 20.96
N LYS A 606 19.12 -15.76 20.78
CA LYS A 606 19.34 -14.59 21.63
C LYS A 606 19.12 -13.32 20.86
N ASN A 607 18.23 -12.46 21.32
CA ASN A 607 18.06 -11.14 20.70
C ASN A 607 19.32 -10.28 20.95
N ALA A 608 20.01 -9.89 19.89
CA ALA A 608 21.20 -9.05 19.91
C ALA A 608 20.92 -7.58 19.54
N GLY A 609 19.67 -7.21 19.34
CA GLY A 609 19.24 -5.84 19.02
C GLY A 609 18.94 -5.62 17.53
N THR A 610 18.72 -4.35 17.15
CA THR A 610 18.40 -3.95 15.78
C THR A 610 19.64 -3.84 14.91
N LEU A 611 19.49 -4.15 13.61
CA LEU A 611 20.60 -4.07 12.65
C LEU A 611 21.05 -2.62 12.37
N ALA A 612 20.13 -1.67 12.36
CA ALA A 612 20.38 -0.26 12.06
C ALA A 612 19.64 0.68 13.01
N LYS A 613 20.06 1.95 13.09
CA LYS A 613 19.36 2.99 13.86
C LYS A 613 18.17 3.57 13.12
N LYS A 614 18.24 3.61 11.78
CA LYS A 614 17.17 4.17 10.93
C LYS A 614 15.91 3.34 11.08
N ASN A 615 14.81 4.02 11.42
CA ASN A 615 13.49 3.41 11.48
C ASN A 615 12.81 3.53 10.12
N ILE A 616 12.53 2.40 9.47
CA ILE A 616 11.78 2.28 8.22
C ILE A 616 10.39 1.63 8.44
N GLU A 617 10.02 1.39 9.70
CA GLU A 617 8.72 0.82 10.07
C GLU A 617 7.60 1.86 9.94
N GLY A 618 6.52 1.47 9.27
CA GLY A 618 5.22 2.09 9.38
C GLY A 618 4.28 1.14 10.14
N HIS A 619 3.75 0.13 9.45
CA HIS A 619 3.03 -1.00 10.06
C HIS A 619 3.94 -2.19 10.31
N ASP A 620 4.79 -2.53 9.34
CA ASP A 620 5.78 -3.60 9.44
C ASP A 620 6.92 -3.40 8.42
N VAL A 621 7.99 -4.17 8.61
CA VAL A 621 9.11 -4.31 7.66
C VAL A 621 9.21 -5.78 7.29
N SER A 622 9.62 -6.10 6.06
CA SER A 622 9.89 -7.48 5.65
C SER A 622 11.37 -7.68 5.45
N PRO A 623 12.11 -8.25 6.42
CA PRO A 623 13.53 -8.52 6.31
C PRO A 623 13.79 -9.69 5.37
N THR A 624 14.82 -9.54 4.53
CA THR A 624 15.46 -10.61 3.76
C THR A 624 16.95 -10.29 3.61
N VAL A 625 17.67 -11.15 2.89
CA VAL A 625 19.09 -10.93 2.59
C VAL A 625 19.36 -11.10 1.10
N VAL A 626 20.39 -10.40 0.64
CA VAL A 626 20.92 -10.45 -0.73
C VAL A 626 22.46 -10.43 -0.69
N ASP A 627 23.11 -10.82 -1.78
CA ASP A 627 24.55 -10.70 -1.96
C ASP A 627 24.80 -10.15 -3.38
N PHE A 628 24.58 -8.83 -3.54
CA PHE A 628 24.71 -8.20 -4.85
C PHE A 628 26.16 -8.11 -5.32
N ASP A 629 27.10 -7.87 -4.41
CA ASP A 629 28.52 -7.73 -4.75
C ASP A 629 29.26 -9.08 -4.90
N GLY A 630 28.56 -10.19 -4.66
CA GLY A 630 29.09 -11.55 -4.86
C GLY A 630 30.23 -11.92 -3.92
N ASN A 631 30.33 -11.26 -2.75
CA ASN A 631 31.41 -11.49 -1.79
C ASN A 631 31.17 -12.68 -0.87
N GLY A 632 30.00 -13.31 -0.94
CA GLY A 632 29.56 -14.42 -0.10
C GLY A 632 29.16 -14.03 1.30
N ILE A 633 28.99 -12.73 1.59
CA ILE A 633 28.49 -12.20 2.86
C ILE A 633 27.08 -11.67 2.64
N PRO A 634 26.06 -12.15 3.38
CA PRO A 634 24.69 -11.71 3.17
C PRO A 634 24.51 -10.27 3.64
N ASP A 635 23.98 -9.40 2.77
CA ASP A 635 23.58 -8.03 3.07
C ASP A 635 22.10 -7.97 3.41
N PHE A 636 21.68 -6.94 4.16
CA PHE A 636 20.30 -6.75 4.53
C PHE A 636 19.50 -6.07 3.41
N LEU A 637 18.32 -6.61 3.14
CA LEU A 637 17.27 -5.98 2.33
C LEU A 637 15.96 -5.99 3.11
N GLY A 638 15.36 -4.81 3.29
CA GLY A 638 14.08 -4.65 3.99
C GLY A 638 13.00 -4.06 3.06
N GLY A 639 11.89 -4.73 2.91
CA GLY A 639 10.68 -4.14 2.31
C GLY A 639 9.91 -3.36 3.36
N ALA A 640 9.50 -2.12 3.05
CA ALA A 640 8.81 -1.23 3.99
C ALA A 640 7.34 -1.01 3.62
N GLU A 641 6.59 -0.35 4.52
CA GLU A 641 5.18 -0.02 4.32
C GLU A 641 4.95 0.85 3.09
N ASP A 642 5.85 1.78 2.81
CA ASP A 642 5.79 2.64 1.63
C ASP A 642 6.04 1.91 0.30
N GLY A 643 6.26 0.60 0.35
CA GLY A 643 6.56 -0.26 -0.79
C GLY A 643 8.01 -0.18 -1.28
N ARG A 644 8.84 0.68 -0.70
CA ARG A 644 10.26 0.79 -1.08
C ARG A 644 11.08 -0.34 -0.49
N LEU A 645 12.17 -0.67 -1.19
CA LEU A 645 13.14 -1.68 -0.80
C LEU A 645 14.39 -0.96 -0.26
N TYR A 646 14.73 -1.21 1.00
CA TYR A 646 15.84 -0.56 1.70
C TYR A 646 17.01 -1.54 1.87
N TYR A 647 18.17 -1.14 1.41
CA TYR A 647 19.39 -1.95 1.40
C TYR A 647 20.43 -1.43 2.40
N MET A 648 21.18 -2.35 3.00
CA MET A 648 22.31 -2.04 3.87
C MET A 648 23.36 -3.16 3.73
N ARG A 649 24.60 -2.79 3.48
CA ARG A 649 25.72 -3.75 3.52
C ARG A 649 25.88 -4.34 4.91
N ASN A 650 26.25 -5.62 4.95
CA ASN A 650 26.63 -6.26 6.20
C ASN A 650 27.90 -5.58 6.76
N PRO A 651 27.94 -5.24 8.07
CA PRO A 651 29.15 -4.68 8.68
C PRO A 651 30.43 -5.51 8.49
N LEU A 652 30.30 -6.83 8.29
CA LEU A 652 31.43 -7.72 8.00
C LEU A 652 32.02 -7.53 6.60
N SER A 653 31.28 -6.93 5.66
CA SER A 653 31.74 -6.59 4.30
C SER A 653 32.47 -5.25 4.24
N LEU A 654 32.43 -4.46 5.30
CA LEU A 654 33.08 -3.15 5.35
C LEU A 654 34.59 -3.32 5.63
N PRO A 655 35.48 -2.53 4.96
CA PRO A 655 36.91 -2.63 5.13
C PRO A 655 37.42 -2.22 6.51
#